data_f3d580a01f0cfcc5a9c2b8dad7aceec6
#
_entry.id   f3d580a01f0cfcc5a9c2b8dad7aceec6
#
_cell.length_a   1.000
_cell.length_b   1.000
_cell.length_c   1.000
_cell.angle_alpha   90.00
_cell.angle_beta   90.00
_cell.angle_gamma   90.00
#
_symmetry.space_group_name_H-M   'P 1'
#
loop_
_entity.id
_entity.type
_entity.pdbx_description
1 polymer ?
#
loop_
_entity_poly.entity_id
_entity_poly.type
_entity_poly.pdbx_seq_one_letter_code
_entity_poly.pdbx_strand_id
1 'polypeptide(L)'
;MSTRRWNVVGIFVCLLVLAPVGQARQQATGVAIGGTVTDSGGGVIPGATVALETKDAQPKVLATKITNGEGKFRFENIAPGNYRLTTSLQGFKTLTANITTVAGVSVTNLTVVLEVGQLSETVTVTAGTELINTQSATVTSTLNTDQLNRMPTTSRNALNAVTFLPGVSAPRDSTVNGLPQNSLNITLDGVSNTTIASDQFFARQSGRQDAIEQATLRGEAYAPIVTNPFLRTADRPLSTFAADVDTASYTNVRRFLTKGQLPPPDAVRIEELVNYFRFNYAEPRDGRPVSITTEIGECPWAPGHKLALIGLRAKRIADEDAPRRNITLLLDVSGSMQPIERLPLIKSALRMFVDTLRNEDRIAIVVYASASGLVLDATPGSRRQTIHDAIEGLEAGGSTNGADGIQLAYRVARRNFVEGGINRVILATDGDFNVGITNRDDLLTLIERERQSGVFLSVLGVGSGNLKDATMELLADKGNGHYAYLDSLQEARRVLVREGGATLETVAKDVKLQIEFNPAQVAAYKLIGYENRLMAARDFNDDAKDGGELGAGHTVTALYELIPADVDGSSGAVRRPAVDPLRYQVARPVVNQKYAEELLTVKVRYKAPSASESQLIEEPMRPGGAAPHVAFAAAVAEFGMLLRDYEPHARRWAALSSRVRGLTGAGSAADREAFGELVDAAAGLKNQRR
;
A
#
# COMPACT_ATOMS: atom_id res chain seq x y z
N MET A 1 -74.88 4.66 -56.93
CA MET A 1 -74.93 5.79 -57.89
C MET A 1 -73.60 6.46 -57.74
N SER A 2 -72.69 6.21 -58.72
CA SER A 2 -72.32 7.06 -59.84
C SER A 2 -71.77 8.39 -59.42
N THR A 3 -70.55 8.87 -59.67
CA THR A 3 -69.70 8.81 -60.87
C THR A 3 -68.37 9.44 -60.68
N ARG A 4 -67.35 8.91 -61.31
CA ARG A 4 -66.33 9.50 -62.18
C ARG A 4 -65.37 10.55 -61.61
N ARG A 5 -64.09 10.14 -61.49
CA ARG A 5 -62.89 10.45 -62.32
C ARG A 5 -62.69 11.91 -62.73
N TRP A 6 -61.51 12.44 -62.43
CA TRP A 6 -60.63 13.02 -63.47
C TRP A 6 -59.19 13.14 -62.99
N ASN A 7 -58.25 12.61 -63.80
CA ASN A 7 -56.81 12.74 -63.69
C ASN A 7 -56.36 14.15 -64.13
N VAL A 8 -55.44 14.73 -63.41
CA VAL A 8 -54.60 15.82 -63.94
C VAL A 8 -53.14 15.44 -63.63
N VAL A 9 -52.38 15.20 -64.72
CA VAL A 9 -50.95 15.01 -64.76
C VAL A 9 -50.33 16.41 -64.64
N GLY A 10 -49.63 16.65 -63.54
CA GLY A 10 -48.80 17.85 -63.37
C GLY A 10 -47.32 17.48 -63.46
N ILE A 11 -46.69 17.87 -64.54
CA ILE A 11 -45.24 17.76 -64.77
C ILE A 11 -44.56 18.75 -63.81
N PHE A 12 -43.77 18.24 -62.82
CA PHE A 12 -42.89 19.07 -62.01
C PHE A 12 -41.46 18.99 -62.57
N VAL A 13 -41.00 20.10 -63.12
CA VAL A 13 -39.63 20.34 -63.55
C VAL A 13 -38.75 20.45 -62.28
N CYS A 14 -37.88 19.47 -62.08
CA CYS A 14 -36.85 19.57 -61.05
C CYS A 14 -35.74 20.54 -61.47
N LEU A 15 -35.72 21.73 -60.88
CA LEU A 15 -34.57 22.61 -60.91
C LEU A 15 -33.53 22.04 -59.92
N LEU A 16 -32.43 21.47 -60.43
CA LEU A 16 -31.24 21.10 -59.66
C LEU A 16 -30.51 22.41 -59.26
N VAL A 17 -30.66 22.85 -58.03
CA VAL A 17 -29.78 23.87 -57.42
C VAL A 17 -28.53 23.13 -56.89
N LEU A 18 -27.44 23.27 -57.62
CA LEU A 18 -26.10 22.90 -57.14
C LEU A 18 -25.73 23.81 -55.95
N ALA A 19 -25.89 23.31 -54.72
CA ALA A 19 -25.28 23.93 -53.53
C ALA A 19 -23.77 23.57 -53.51
N PRO A 20 -22.87 24.48 -53.22
CA PRO A 20 -21.46 24.16 -53.08
C PRO A 20 -21.25 23.29 -51.85
N VAL A 21 -20.60 22.13 -52.04
CA VAL A 21 -20.12 21.27 -50.97
C VAL A 21 -19.09 22.05 -50.16
N GLY A 22 -19.55 22.66 -49.08
CA GLY A 22 -18.67 23.22 -48.07
C GLY A 22 -17.85 22.09 -47.45
N GLN A 23 -16.54 22.09 -47.73
CA GLN A 23 -15.61 21.27 -47.01
C GLN A 23 -15.74 21.61 -45.51
N ALA A 24 -16.32 20.71 -44.71
CA ALA A 24 -16.25 20.76 -43.26
C ALA A 24 -14.76 20.66 -42.90
N ARG A 25 -14.13 21.78 -42.60
CA ARG A 25 -12.85 21.80 -41.89
C ARG A 25 -13.11 21.07 -40.55
N GLN A 26 -12.59 19.85 -40.43
CA GLN A 26 -12.40 19.21 -39.13
C GLN A 26 -11.63 20.22 -38.27
N GLN A 27 -12.28 20.80 -37.27
CA GLN A 27 -11.60 21.53 -36.22
C GLN A 27 -10.67 20.51 -35.51
N ALA A 28 -9.38 20.67 -35.76
CA ALA A 28 -8.38 19.92 -34.99
C ALA A 28 -8.60 20.30 -33.52
N THR A 29 -9.02 19.30 -32.70
CA THR A 29 -9.14 19.46 -31.26
C THR A 29 -7.77 19.82 -30.72
N GLY A 30 -7.59 21.07 -30.26
CA GLY A 30 -6.35 21.54 -29.67
C GLY A 30 -6.01 20.74 -28.42
N VAL A 31 -4.72 20.47 -28.21
CA VAL A 31 -4.20 19.77 -27.02
C VAL A 31 -3.59 20.78 -26.04
N ALA A 32 -3.44 20.43 -24.77
CA ALA A 32 -2.76 21.25 -23.80
C ALA A 32 -1.30 20.77 -23.59
N ILE A 33 -0.38 21.74 -23.43
CA ILE A 33 1.01 21.51 -23.03
C ILE A 33 1.22 22.22 -21.69
N GLY A 34 1.68 21.53 -20.65
CA GLY A 34 1.91 22.13 -19.34
C GLY A 34 2.94 21.37 -18.51
N GLY A 35 3.41 22.00 -17.44
CA GLY A 35 4.43 21.41 -16.59
C GLY A 35 4.83 22.31 -15.44
N THR A 36 5.89 21.89 -14.72
CA THR A 36 6.48 22.60 -13.60
C THR A 36 7.96 22.89 -13.89
N VAL A 37 8.41 24.09 -13.57
CA VAL A 37 9.83 24.48 -13.65
C VAL A 37 10.43 24.38 -12.25
N THR A 38 11.54 23.65 -12.13
CA THR A 38 12.26 23.42 -10.86
C THR A 38 13.75 23.74 -11.02
N ASP A 39 14.45 23.94 -9.92
CA ASP A 39 15.91 23.95 -9.88
C ASP A 39 16.49 22.52 -9.77
N SER A 40 17.81 22.40 -9.80
CA SER A 40 18.51 21.12 -9.64
C SER A 40 18.34 20.47 -8.26
N GLY A 41 17.85 21.19 -7.26
CA GLY A 41 17.51 20.70 -5.92
C GLY A 41 16.04 20.28 -5.79
N GLY A 42 15.22 20.43 -6.85
CA GLY A 42 13.77 20.12 -6.85
C GLY A 42 12.90 21.27 -6.32
N GLY A 43 13.48 22.42 -5.98
CA GLY A 43 12.75 23.63 -5.61
C GLY A 43 12.00 24.22 -6.80
N VAL A 44 10.71 24.58 -6.66
CA VAL A 44 9.92 25.18 -7.74
C VAL A 44 10.40 26.60 -8.07
N ILE A 45 10.42 26.95 -9.35
CA ILE A 45 10.88 28.24 -9.84
C ILE A 45 9.70 29.06 -10.37
N PRO A 46 9.16 30.02 -9.58
CA PRO A 46 8.20 31.01 -10.08
C PRO A 46 8.88 32.10 -10.91
N GLY A 47 8.13 32.70 -11.84
CA GLY A 47 8.61 33.82 -12.64
C GLY A 47 9.50 33.43 -13.82
N ALA A 48 9.74 32.16 -14.09
CA ALA A 48 10.45 31.70 -15.27
C ALA A 48 9.62 31.92 -16.54
N THR A 49 10.24 32.41 -17.59
CA THR A 49 9.62 32.62 -18.89
C THR A 49 9.70 31.35 -19.73
N VAL A 50 8.56 30.82 -20.15
CA VAL A 50 8.44 29.62 -20.98
C VAL A 50 7.85 30.01 -22.31
N ALA A 51 8.61 29.85 -23.40
CA ALA A 51 8.19 30.14 -24.78
C ALA A 51 7.98 28.84 -25.55
N LEU A 52 6.86 28.73 -26.25
CA LEU A 52 6.54 27.63 -27.15
C LEU A 52 6.75 28.10 -28.62
N GLU A 53 7.61 27.40 -29.34
CA GLU A 53 8.03 27.74 -30.69
C GLU A 53 7.76 26.60 -31.67
N THR A 54 7.58 26.92 -32.97
CA THR A 54 7.58 25.89 -34.02
C THR A 54 8.99 25.33 -34.23
N LYS A 55 9.06 24.02 -34.57
CA LYS A 55 10.35 23.35 -34.85
C LYS A 55 10.77 23.48 -36.33
N ASP A 56 10.46 24.59 -36.99
CA ASP A 56 10.82 24.85 -38.38
C ASP A 56 12.22 25.44 -38.52
N ALA A 57 12.74 25.53 -39.75
CA ALA A 57 14.05 26.12 -40.04
C ALA A 57 14.14 27.60 -39.60
N GLN A 58 13.01 28.30 -39.49
CA GLN A 58 12.86 29.61 -38.85
C GLN A 58 11.86 29.50 -37.70
N PRO A 59 12.32 29.31 -36.44
CA PRO A 59 11.44 29.15 -35.29
C PRO A 59 10.55 30.39 -35.09
N LYS A 60 9.24 30.17 -35.00
CA LYS A 60 8.27 31.20 -34.66
C LYS A 60 7.71 30.96 -33.29
N VAL A 61 7.80 31.96 -32.39
CA VAL A 61 7.16 31.92 -31.09
C VAL A 61 5.65 31.91 -31.25
N LEU A 62 4.99 30.87 -30.78
CA LEU A 62 3.53 30.70 -30.83
C LEU A 62 2.85 31.28 -29.58
N ALA A 63 3.45 31.07 -28.42
CA ALA A 63 2.95 31.54 -27.14
C ALA A 63 4.07 31.66 -26.12
N THR A 64 3.90 32.54 -25.15
CA THR A 64 4.82 32.68 -23.99
C THR A 64 3.99 32.68 -22.72
N LYS A 65 4.46 31.98 -21.71
CA LYS A 65 3.87 31.93 -20.36
C LYS A 65 4.94 32.20 -19.31
N ILE A 66 4.54 32.75 -18.17
CA ILE A 66 5.40 32.92 -16.99
C ILE A 66 4.90 31.91 -15.94
N THR A 67 5.81 31.21 -15.28
CA THR A 67 5.46 30.26 -14.24
C THR A 67 4.82 30.95 -13.03
N ASN A 68 3.77 30.35 -12.48
CA ASN A 68 3.07 30.85 -11.30
C ASN A 68 3.86 30.62 -10.00
N GLY A 69 3.28 30.96 -8.84
CA GLY A 69 3.92 30.77 -7.52
C GLY A 69 4.30 29.31 -7.18
N GLU A 70 3.72 28.33 -7.88
CA GLU A 70 4.05 26.90 -7.76
C GLU A 70 4.99 26.41 -8.87
N GLY A 71 5.59 27.31 -9.64
CA GLY A 71 6.46 26.98 -10.76
C GLY A 71 5.73 26.40 -11.98
N LYS A 72 4.40 26.42 -12.04
CA LYS A 72 3.60 25.78 -13.10
C LYS A 72 3.36 26.72 -14.28
N PHE A 73 3.34 26.12 -15.50
CA PHE A 73 2.93 26.79 -16.76
C PHE A 73 1.95 25.90 -17.53
N ARG A 74 1.11 26.52 -18.40
CA ARG A 74 0.16 25.80 -19.26
C ARG A 74 -0.16 26.57 -20.52
N PHE A 75 -0.08 25.89 -21.67
CA PHE A 75 -0.56 26.33 -22.98
C PHE A 75 -1.80 25.50 -23.33
N GLU A 76 -2.81 26.14 -23.88
CA GLU A 76 -4.07 25.48 -24.27
C GLU A 76 -4.32 25.67 -25.77
N ASN A 77 -5.12 24.80 -26.37
CA ASN A 77 -5.50 24.85 -27.79
C ASN A 77 -4.32 24.80 -28.77
N ILE A 78 -3.28 24.04 -28.46
CA ILE A 78 -2.13 23.83 -29.32
C ILE A 78 -2.48 22.76 -30.37
N ALA A 79 -2.23 23.01 -31.65
CA ALA A 79 -2.43 22.04 -32.71
C ALA A 79 -1.47 20.83 -32.51
N PRO A 80 -1.84 19.62 -32.95
CA PRO A 80 -0.88 18.49 -32.97
C PRO A 80 0.31 18.82 -33.87
N GLY A 81 1.54 18.53 -33.42
CA GLY A 81 2.76 18.85 -34.14
C GLY A 81 4.03 18.79 -33.31
N ASN A 82 5.15 19.20 -33.91
CA ASN A 82 6.45 19.27 -33.27
C ASN A 82 6.77 20.69 -32.85
N TYR A 83 7.10 20.88 -31.58
CA TYR A 83 7.37 22.18 -30.98
C TYR A 83 8.71 22.21 -30.28
N ARG A 84 9.20 23.41 -30.02
CA ARG A 84 10.35 23.69 -29.17
C ARG A 84 9.84 24.50 -27.97
N LEU A 85 10.17 24.06 -26.77
CA LEU A 85 9.91 24.78 -25.53
C LEU A 85 11.21 25.37 -25.02
N THR A 86 11.28 26.72 -24.95
CA THR A 86 12.45 27.42 -24.42
C THR A 86 12.10 28.04 -23.07
N THR A 87 12.84 27.69 -22.04
CA THR A 87 12.62 28.18 -20.67
C THR A 87 13.82 28.97 -20.20
N SER A 88 13.61 30.18 -19.71
CA SER A 88 14.66 31.10 -19.26
C SER A 88 14.26 31.86 -18.00
N LEU A 89 15.24 32.10 -17.12
CA LEU A 89 15.14 32.99 -15.97
C LEU A 89 16.50 33.61 -15.69
N GLN A 90 16.52 34.87 -15.26
CA GLN A 90 17.76 35.58 -14.95
C GLN A 90 18.51 34.86 -13.79
N GLY A 91 19.78 34.52 -14.01
CA GLY A 91 20.60 33.76 -13.07
C GLY A 91 20.58 32.22 -13.29
N PHE A 92 19.85 31.76 -14.30
CA PHE A 92 19.80 30.34 -14.72
C PHE A 92 20.19 30.17 -16.19
N LYS A 93 20.68 29.01 -16.55
CA LYS A 93 20.94 28.62 -17.93
C LYS A 93 19.63 28.48 -18.70
N THR A 94 19.58 28.95 -19.94
CA THR A 94 18.40 28.74 -20.79
C THR A 94 18.28 27.27 -21.19
N LEU A 95 17.14 26.64 -20.91
CA LEU A 95 16.85 25.30 -21.34
C LEU A 95 15.95 25.27 -22.55
N THR A 96 16.32 24.45 -23.56
CA THR A 96 15.50 24.23 -24.76
C THR A 96 15.16 22.74 -24.88
N ALA A 97 13.85 22.41 -24.94
CA ALA A 97 13.34 21.03 -25.06
C ALA A 97 12.46 20.92 -26.33
N ASN A 98 12.54 19.79 -27.03
CA ASN A 98 11.64 19.50 -28.16
C ASN A 98 10.44 18.67 -27.64
N ILE A 99 9.23 19.05 -28.05
CA ILE A 99 7.98 18.41 -27.65
C ILE A 99 7.19 18.00 -28.89
N THR A 100 6.71 16.77 -28.92
CA THR A 100 5.79 16.29 -29.97
C THR A 100 4.40 16.11 -29.36
N THR A 101 3.37 16.69 -29.98
CA THR A 101 1.98 16.54 -29.56
C THR A 101 1.17 15.76 -30.59
N VAL A 102 0.30 14.88 -30.13
CA VAL A 102 -0.58 14.05 -30.96
C VAL A 102 -2.04 14.48 -30.72
N ALA A 103 -2.89 14.39 -31.74
CA ALA A 103 -4.29 14.76 -31.63
C ALA A 103 -5.00 14.00 -30.50
N GLY A 104 -5.68 14.72 -29.63
CA GLY A 104 -6.43 14.15 -28.49
C GLY A 104 -5.59 13.80 -27.25
N VAL A 105 -4.25 13.96 -27.29
CA VAL A 105 -3.36 13.67 -26.15
C VAL A 105 -2.71 14.94 -25.65
N SER A 106 -3.06 15.40 -24.46
CA SER A 106 -2.43 16.56 -23.80
C SER A 106 -1.17 16.13 -23.03
N VAL A 107 -0.12 16.96 -23.10
CA VAL A 107 1.15 16.74 -22.39
C VAL A 107 1.21 17.74 -21.23
N THR A 108 0.76 17.37 -20.04
CA THR A 108 0.57 18.30 -18.92
C THR A 108 1.50 18.10 -17.72
N ASN A 109 2.35 17.06 -17.74
CA ASN A 109 3.23 16.72 -16.62
C ASN A 109 4.73 16.90 -16.96
N LEU A 110 5.08 17.96 -17.70
CA LEU A 110 6.48 18.23 -18.00
C LEU A 110 7.20 18.78 -16.77
N THR A 111 8.36 18.22 -16.45
CA THR A 111 9.28 18.79 -15.46
C THR A 111 10.45 19.43 -16.21
N VAL A 112 10.64 20.74 -16.04
CA VAL A 112 11.71 21.53 -16.65
C VAL A 112 12.68 21.94 -15.55
N VAL A 113 13.91 21.38 -15.55
CA VAL A 113 14.91 21.67 -14.54
C VAL A 113 15.87 22.74 -15.05
N LEU A 114 15.94 23.90 -14.39
CA LEU A 114 16.90 24.96 -14.71
C LEU A 114 18.13 24.86 -13.79
N GLU A 115 19.31 24.95 -14.40
CA GLU A 115 20.59 25.02 -13.70
C GLU A 115 21.02 26.47 -13.48
N VAL A 116 21.63 26.76 -12.34
CA VAL A 116 22.22 28.08 -12.06
C VAL A 116 23.40 28.33 -13.01
N GLY A 117 23.42 29.46 -13.70
CA GLY A 117 24.46 29.82 -14.69
C GLY A 117 24.19 31.11 -15.41
N GLN A 118 25.11 31.52 -16.30
CA GLN A 118 24.91 32.74 -17.11
C GLN A 118 23.98 32.50 -18.28
N LEU A 119 23.19 33.52 -18.65
CA LEU A 119 22.17 33.47 -19.73
C LEU A 119 22.71 33.05 -21.12
N SER A 120 24.02 33.07 -21.32
CA SER A 120 24.67 32.74 -22.60
C SER A 120 24.87 31.25 -22.85
N GLU A 121 24.62 30.39 -21.86
CA GLU A 121 24.76 28.93 -22.00
C GLU A 121 23.39 28.32 -22.30
N THR A 122 23.24 27.70 -23.46
CA THR A 122 22.00 27.01 -23.86
C THR A 122 22.20 25.50 -23.81
N VAL A 123 21.38 24.82 -23.05
CA VAL A 123 21.33 23.33 -23.00
C VAL A 123 20.19 22.88 -23.92
N THR A 124 20.51 22.15 -24.98
CA THR A 124 19.50 21.61 -25.90
C THR A 124 19.18 20.18 -25.52
N VAL A 125 17.96 19.91 -25.06
CA VAL A 125 17.45 18.58 -24.77
C VAL A 125 16.47 18.17 -25.87
N THR A 126 16.73 17.02 -26.50
CA THR A 126 15.79 16.45 -27.48
C THR A 126 14.87 15.50 -26.73
N ALA A 127 13.67 15.95 -26.44
CA ALA A 127 12.65 15.11 -25.83
C ALA A 127 12.00 14.22 -26.91
N GLY A 128 12.55 13.04 -27.09
CA GLY A 128 11.77 11.90 -27.56
C GLY A 128 11.31 11.19 -26.30
N THR A 129 10.08 11.25 -25.94
CA THR A 129 9.32 10.57 -24.87
C THR A 129 10.05 10.06 -23.61
N GLU A 130 11.30 10.43 -23.35
CA GLU A 130 12.09 10.08 -22.15
C GLU A 130 12.90 11.30 -21.68
N LEU A 131 12.68 11.66 -20.42
CA LEU A 131 13.51 12.62 -19.69
C LEU A 131 14.84 11.96 -19.33
N ILE A 132 15.92 12.33 -19.99
CA ILE A 132 17.27 11.83 -19.69
C ILE A 132 17.79 12.52 -18.43
N ASN A 133 18.06 11.72 -17.41
CA ASN A 133 18.73 12.17 -16.19
C ASN A 133 20.25 12.26 -16.46
N THR A 134 20.79 13.46 -16.55
CA THR A 134 22.21 13.72 -16.93
C THR A 134 23.21 13.59 -15.77
N GLN A 135 22.81 13.07 -14.61
CA GLN A 135 23.69 12.91 -13.45
C GLN A 135 24.10 11.47 -13.11
N SER A 136 23.73 10.49 -13.92
CA SER A 136 24.23 9.11 -13.71
C SER A 136 24.91 8.60 -14.97
N ALA A 137 26.03 7.89 -14.80
CA ALA A 137 26.71 7.13 -15.86
C ALA A 137 25.89 5.88 -16.25
N THR A 138 24.59 6.04 -16.50
CA THR A 138 23.66 4.95 -16.79
C THR A 138 23.56 4.79 -18.31
N VAL A 139 23.95 3.65 -18.81
CA VAL A 139 23.72 3.27 -20.21
C VAL A 139 22.27 2.80 -20.32
N THR A 140 21.41 3.58 -20.99
CA THR A 140 20.00 3.24 -21.24
C THR A 140 19.83 2.73 -22.66
N SER A 141 19.08 1.64 -22.81
CA SER A 141 18.63 1.12 -24.10
C SER A 141 17.11 1.03 -24.08
N THR A 142 16.45 1.67 -25.04
CA THR A 142 14.99 1.71 -25.15
C THR A 142 14.50 0.82 -26.28
N LEU A 143 13.54 -0.04 -26.01
CA LEU A 143 12.81 -0.82 -27.01
C LEU A 143 11.41 -0.23 -27.16
N ASN A 144 11.04 0.19 -28.38
CA ASN A 144 9.68 0.65 -28.65
C ASN A 144 8.75 -0.52 -29.02
N THR A 145 7.44 -0.28 -28.99
CA THR A 145 6.40 -1.28 -29.27
C THR A 145 6.55 -1.93 -30.64
N ASP A 146 7.00 -1.19 -31.66
CA ASP A 146 7.19 -1.74 -33.02
C ASP A 146 8.40 -2.68 -33.09
N GLN A 147 9.45 -2.37 -32.33
CA GLN A 147 10.62 -3.24 -32.19
C GLN A 147 10.25 -4.54 -31.45
N LEU A 148 9.51 -4.42 -30.34
CA LEU A 148 9.01 -5.58 -29.57
C LEU A 148 8.14 -6.51 -30.43
N ASN A 149 7.26 -5.96 -31.26
CA ASN A 149 6.39 -6.72 -32.14
C ASN A 149 7.12 -7.44 -33.29
N ARG A 150 8.32 -7.00 -33.66
CA ARG A 150 9.15 -7.58 -34.73
C ARG A 150 10.19 -8.57 -34.20
N MET A 151 10.37 -8.68 -32.88
CA MET A 151 11.33 -9.63 -32.30
C MET A 151 10.81 -11.06 -32.35
N PRO A 152 11.67 -12.06 -32.70
CA PRO A 152 11.31 -13.47 -32.70
C PRO A 152 11.30 -14.01 -31.26
N THR A 153 10.31 -13.60 -30.47
CA THR A 153 10.13 -14.08 -29.10
C THR A 153 9.06 -15.17 -29.05
N THR A 154 9.29 -16.21 -28.24
CA THR A 154 8.33 -17.31 -28.03
C THR A 154 7.12 -16.89 -27.18
N SER A 155 7.20 -15.73 -26.53
CA SER A 155 6.10 -15.12 -25.79
C SER A 155 6.09 -13.61 -26.02
N ARG A 156 4.90 -12.96 -25.97
CA ARG A 156 4.75 -11.49 -26.10
C ARG A 156 5.05 -10.75 -24.80
N ASN A 157 5.82 -11.35 -23.89
CA ASN A 157 6.22 -10.69 -22.66
C ASN A 157 7.40 -9.73 -22.94
N ALA A 158 7.21 -8.44 -22.65
CA ALA A 158 8.22 -7.40 -22.85
C ALA A 158 9.54 -7.69 -22.10
N LEU A 159 9.48 -8.41 -20.98
CA LEU A 159 10.67 -8.80 -20.20
C LEU A 159 11.55 -9.81 -20.94
N ASN A 160 11.00 -10.64 -21.81
CA ASN A 160 11.81 -11.54 -22.66
C ASN A 160 12.61 -10.77 -23.72
N ALA A 161 12.21 -9.57 -24.05
CA ALA A 161 12.94 -8.71 -24.97
C ALA A 161 14.20 -8.09 -24.35
N VAL A 162 14.33 -8.07 -23.02
CA VAL A 162 15.52 -7.57 -22.30
C VAL A 162 16.76 -8.40 -22.62
N THR A 163 16.60 -9.71 -22.93
CA THR A 163 17.73 -10.58 -23.33
C THR A 163 18.36 -10.20 -24.67
N PHE A 164 17.68 -9.41 -25.50
CA PHE A 164 18.19 -8.91 -26.78
C PHE A 164 18.91 -7.57 -26.66
N LEU A 165 18.94 -6.96 -25.45
CA LEU A 165 19.65 -5.71 -25.23
C LEU A 165 21.17 -5.92 -25.15
N PRO A 166 21.97 -4.97 -25.67
CA PRO A 166 23.43 -5.02 -25.52
C PRO A 166 23.84 -5.09 -24.04
N GLY A 167 24.78 -5.98 -23.71
CA GLY A 167 25.28 -6.13 -22.35
C GLY A 167 24.50 -7.12 -21.47
N VAL A 168 23.44 -7.75 -21.97
CA VAL A 168 22.70 -8.80 -21.27
C VAL A 168 23.17 -10.18 -21.75
N SER A 169 23.71 -11.00 -20.86
CA SER A 169 24.09 -12.39 -21.17
C SER A 169 22.91 -13.35 -21.00
N ALA A 170 22.76 -14.34 -21.90
CA ALA A 170 21.68 -15.34 -21.85
C ALA A 170 22.20 -16.67 -21.26
N PRO A 171 21.34 -17.63 -20.92
CA PRO A 171 20.25 -17.72 -19.96
C PRO A 171 20.53 -18.60 -18.73
N ARG A 172 21.77 -18.82 -18.26
CA ARG A 172 22.06 -19.52 -16.99
C ARG A 172 22.77 -18.66 -15.95
N ASP A 173 23.50 -17.64 -16.39
CA ASP A 173 24.19 -16.69 -15.51
C ASP A 173 23.94 -15.27 -16.00
N SER A 174 22.65 -14.91 -16.14
CA SER A 174 22.27 -13.60 -16.70
C SER A 174 22.89 -12.46 -15.91
N THR A 175 23.78 -11.74 -16.55
CA THR A 175 24.35 -10.50 -16.01
C THR A 175 23.97 -9.34 -16.93
N VAL A 176 23.80 -8.16 -16.37
CA VAL A 176 23.62 -6.92 -17.14
C VAL A 176 24.87 -6.09 -16.94
N ASN A 177 25.64 -5.88 -18.01
CA ASN A 177 26.91 -5.16 -17.97
C ASN A 177 27.90 -5.72 -16.91
N GLY A 178 27.91 -7.06 -16.71
CA GLY A 178 28.76 -7.73 -15.72
C GLY A 178 28.28 -7.68 -14.27
N LEU A 179 27.12 -7.06 -13.99
CA LEU A 179 26.53 -7.04 -12.65
C LEU A 179 25.66 -8.27 -12.42
N PRO A 180 25.67 -8.87 -11.20
CA PRO A 180 24.86 -10.02 -10.89
C PRO A 180 23.35 -9.71 -10.93
N GLN A 181 22.52 -10.75 -11.09
CA GLN A 181 21.06 -10.68 -11.28
C GLN A 181 20.30 -9.85 -10.26
N ASN A 182 20.73 -9.84 -9.01
CA ASN A 182 20.14 -9.06 -7.92
C ASN A 182 20.44 -7.55 -7.98
N SER A 183 21.17 -7.09 -8.98
CA SER A 183 21.45 -5.68 -9.23
C SER A 183 20.48 -5.02 -10.23
N LEU A 184 19.57 -5.80 -10.81
CA LEU A 184 18.51 -5.28 -11.70
C LEU A 184 17.44 -4.54 -10.91
N ASN A 185 17.23 -3.28 -11.23
CA ASN A 185 16.08 -2.52 -10.73
C ASN A 185 15.10 -2.30 -11.88
N ILE A 186 13.92 -2.90 -11.80
CA ILE A 186 12.86 -2.74 -12.79
C ILE A 186 11.78 -1.85 -12.18
N THR A 187 11.49 -0.75 -12.86
CA THR A 187 10.43 0.17 -12.48
C THR A 187 9.30 0.14 -13.51
N LEU A 188 8.06 0.04 -13.05
CA LEU A 188 6.87 0.22 -13.85
C LEU A 188 6.21 1.53 -13.38
N ASP A 189 6.04 2.49 -14.27
CA ASP A 189 5.45 3.80 -13.95
C ASP A 189 6.11 4.53 -12.77
N GLY A 190 7.44 4.40 -12.64
CA GLY A 190 8.22 5.03 -11.57
C GLY A 190 8.24 4.29 -10.23
N VAL A 191 7.51 3.18 -10.10
CA VAL A 191 7.54 2.31 -8.92
C VAL A 191 8.54 1.18 -9.13
N SER A 192 9.46 0.96 -8.17
CA SER A 192 10.44 -0.12 -8.25
C SER A 192 9.73 -1.49 -8.21
N ASN A 193 9.93 -2.27 -9.26
CA ASN A 193 9.34 -3.60 -9.46
C ASN A 193 10.43 -4.69 -9.57
N THR A 194 11.54 -4.48 -8.91
CA THR A 194 12.76 -5.29 -9.02
C THR A 194 12.51 -6.76 -8.70
N THR A 195 11.66 -7.04 -7.72
CA THR A 195 11.40 -8.41 -7.27
C THR A 195 10.55 -9.20 -8.26
N ILE A 196 9.50 -8.59 -8.81
CA ILE A 196 8.62 -9.26 -9.78
C ILE A 196 9.37 -9.60 -11.05
N ALA A 197 10.24 -8.71 -11.50
CA ALA A 197 10.94 -8.92 -12.75
C ALA A 197 12.11 -9.89 -12.62
N SER A 198 12.88 -9.84 -11.52
CA SER A 198 13.96 -10.81 -11.29
C SER A 198 13.38 -12.21 -11.09
N ASP A 199 12.32 -12.35 -10.31
CA ASP A 199 11.70 -13.64 -10.06
C ASP A 199 10.97 -14.21 -11.30
N GLN A 200 10.30 -13.37 -12.10
CA GLN A 200 9.69 -13.79 -13.36
C GLN A 200 10.72 -14.08 -14.46
N PHE A 201 11.85 -13.38 -14.42
CA PHE A 201 12.91 -13.58 -15.41
C PHE A 201 13.76 -14.82 -15.12
N PHE A 202 13.94 -15.19 -13.84
CA PHE A 202 14.82 -16.23 -13.39
C PHE A 202 14.16 -17.44 -12.74
N ALA A 203 12.92 -17.33 -12.25
CA ALA A 203 12.17 -18.50 -11.80
C ALA A 203 11.77 -19.34 -13.01
N ARG A 204 12.53 -20.34 -13.26
CA ARG A 204 12.01 -21.52 -13.95
C ARG A 204 10.84 -22.02 -13.13
N GLN A 205 9.71 -21.77 -13.57
CA GLN A 205 8.56 -22.17 -13.70
C GLN A 205 7.57 -22.70 -13.09
N SER A 206 6.54 -22.85 -13.37
CA SER A 206 5.25 -23.55 -13.25
C SER A 206 4.42 -23.20 -12.01
N GLY A 207 4.94 -23.27 -10.78
CA GLY A 207 4.10 -23.09 -9.59
C GLY A 207 3.73 -21.63 -9.25
N ARG A 208 4.60 -20.67 -9.55
CA ARG A 208 4.32 -19.25 -9.23
C ARG A 208 3.46 -18.59 -10.28
N GLN A 209 3.76 -18.88 -11.55
CA GLN A 209 2.97 -18.38 -12.65
C GLN A 209 1.53 -18.90 -12.56
N ASP A 210 1.36 -20.18 -12.19
CA ASP A 210 0.05 -20.79 -11.97
C ASP A 210 -0.70 -20.17 -10.78
N ALA A 211 -0.02 -19.83 -9.68
CA ALA A 211 -0.65 -19.21 -8.52
C ALA A 211 -1.03 -17.73 -8.76
N ILE A 212 -0.14 -16.95 -9.40
CA ILE A 212 -0.42 -15.57 -9.81
C ILE A 212 -1.49 -15.55 -10.91
N GLU A 213 -1.41 -16.44 -11.87
CA GLU A 213 -2.39 -16.58 -12.95
C GLU A 213 -3.76 -17.02 -12.40
N GLN A 214 -3.82 -17.97 -11.45
CA GLN A 214 -5.06 -18.35 -10.77
C GLN A 214 -5.63 -17.24 -9.88
N ALA A 215 -4.81 -16.47 -9.18
CA ALA A 215 -5.27 -15.32 -8.40
C ALA A 215 -5.74 -14.17 -9.30
N THR A 216 -5.03 -13.90 -10.39
CA THR A 216 -5.41 -12.89 -11.40
C THR A 216 -6.66 -13.32 -12.18
N LEU A 217 -6.78 -14.60 -12.53
CA LEU A 217 -7.97 -15.18 -13.17
C LEU A 217 -9.22 -15.14 -12.25
N ARG A 218 -9.02 -15.08 -10.93
CA ARG A 218 -10.09 -14.93 -9.93
C ARG A 218 -10.42 -13.49 -9.58
N GLY A 219 -9.73 -12.50 -10.15
CA GLY A 219 -9.97 -11.08 -9.89
C GLY A 219 -9.43 -10.56 -8.54
N GLU A 220 -8.76 -11.38 -7.73
CA GLU A 220 -8.12 -10.96 -6.49
C GLU A 220 -6.80 -10.23 -6.77
N ALA A 221 -6.50 -9.17 -6.01
CA ALA A 221 -5.29 -8.37 -6.18
C ALA A 221 -4.61 -8.10 -4.83
N TYR A 222 -3.32 -8.41 -4.77
CA TYR A 222 -2.43 -8.22 -3.62
C TYR A 222 -1.26 -7.32 -4.00
N ALA A 223 -0.81 -6.48 -3.07
CA ALA A 223 0.39 -5.67 -3.27
C ALA A 223 1.64 -6.56 -3.25
N PRO A 224 2.58 -6.39 -4.17
CA PRO A 224 3.84 -7.13 -4.16
C PRO A 224 4.63 -6.90 -2.88
N ILE A 225 5.17 -7.98 -2.30
CA ILE A 225 5.96 -7.92 -1.07
C ILE A 225 7.44 -8.12 -1.38
N VAL A 226 8.26 -7.15 -0.99
CA VAL A 226 9.72 -7.19 -1.08
C VAL A 226 10.29 -7.46 0.30
N THR A 227 10.80 -8.67 0.54
CA THR A 227 11.33 -9.07 1.85
C THR A 227 12.49 -8.18 2.30
N ASN A 228 12.46 -7.73 3.55
CA ASN A 228 13.52 -6.93 4.14
C ASN A 228 14.88 -7.66 4.09
N PRO A 229 15.96 -7.00 3.66
CA PRO A 229 17.31 -7.58 3.71
C PRO A 229 17.92 -7.50 5.11
N PHE A 230 19.00 -8.25 5.34
CA PHE A 230 19.87 -7.98 6.47
C PHE A 230 20.61 -6.66 6.29
N LEU A 231 20.59 -5.83 7.32
CA LEU A 231 21.30 -4.55 7.38
C LEU A 231 22.43 -4.64 8.40
N ARG A 232 23.62 -4.21 8.03
CA ARG A 232 24.78 -4.16 8.94
C ARG A 232 24.59 -2.98 9.91
N THR A 233 24.69 -3.26 11.19
CA THR A 233 24.48 -2.25 12.24
C THR A 233 25.50 -1.11 12.15
N ALA A 234 26.75 -1.41 11.77
CA ALA A 234 27.78 -0.40 11.59
C ALA A 234 27.48 0.63 10.49
N ASP A 235 26.70 0.24 9.46
CA ASP A 235 26.37 1.10 8.33
C ASP A 235 24.99 1.77 8.52
N ARG A 236 24.07 1.03 9.14
CA ARG A 236 22.67 1.46 9.39
C ARG A 236 22.23 1.03 10.78
N PRO A 237 22.51 1.82 11.83
CA PRO A 237 22.15 1.45 13.20
C PRO A 237 20.66 1.61 13.52
N LEU A 238 19.89 2.28 12.67
CA LEU A 238 18.48 2.62 12.91
C LEU A 238 17.56 1.86 11.97
N SER A 239 16.49 1.27 12.54
CA SER A 239 15.33 0.76 11.81
C SER A 239 14.07 1.50 12.25
N THR A 240 13.32 2.08 11.32
CA THR A 240 12.15 2.91 11.61
C THR A 240 10.95 2.43 10.83
N PHE A 241 9.79 2.30 11.49
CA PHE A 241 8.53 1.88 10.86
C PHE A 241 7.31 2.38 11.64
N ALA A 242 6.14 2.42 10.99
CA ALA A 242 4.86 2.75 11.61
C ALA A 242 4.29 1.54 12.38
N ALA A 243 3.66 1.79 13.54
CA ALA A 243 3.05 0.75 14.38
C ALA A 243 1.64 0.35 13.92
N ASP A 244 1.32 0.56 12.65
CA ASP A 244 0.03 0.19 12.10
C ASP A 244 0.07 -1.28 11.65
N VAL A 245 -0.87 -2.09 12.15
CA VAL A 245 -0.95 -3.52 11.85
C VAL A 245 -2.40 -3.96 11.70
N ASP A 246 -2.72 -4.40 10.51
CA ASP A 246 -3.97 -5.09 10.20
C ASP A 246 -3.88 -6.59 10.53
N THR A 247 -4.97 -7.32 10.35
CA THR A 247 -5.02 -8.79 10.60
C THR A 247 -5.62 -9.56 9.43
N ALA A 248 -5.94 -8.88 8.34
CA ALA A 248 -6.64 -9.44 7.18
C ALA A 248 -5.86 -10.57 6.50
N SER A 249 -4.53 -10.48 6.47
CA SER A 249 -3.69 -11.51 5.85
C SER A 249 -3.84 -12.87 6.51
N TYR A 250 -3.93 -12.95 7.85
CA TYR A 250 -4.11 -14.23 8.54
C TYR A 250 -5.41 -14.93 8.14
N THR A 251 -6.52 -14.21 8.15
CA THR A 251 -7.84 -14.76 7.81
C THR A 251 -7.94 -15.13 6.34
N ASN A 252 -7.27 -14.36 5.49
CA ASN A 252 -7.17 -14.66 4.07
C ASN A 252 -6.32 -15.92 3.82
N VAL A 253 -5.17 -16.08 4.47
CA VAL A 253 -4.36 -17.30 4.45
C VAL A 253 -5.18 -18.49 4.93
N ARG A 254 -5.91 -18.36 6.06
CA ARG A 254 -6.81 -19.38 6.57
C ARG A 254 -7.85 -19.79 5.54
N ARG A 255 -8.50 -18.84 4.88
CA ARG A 255 -9.47 -19.09 3.81
C ARG A 255 -8.89 -19.95 2.68
N PHE A 256 -7.68 -19.64 2.21
CA PHE A 256 -7.02 -20.44 1.16
C PHE A 256 -6.76 -21.86 1.64
N LEU A 257 -6.15 -22.02 2.79
CA LEU A 257 -5.77 -23.33 3.32
C LEU A 257 -6.98 -24.22 3.63
N THR A 258 -8.06 -23.64 4.18
CA THR A 258 -9.33 -24.36 4.44
C THR A 258 -9.98 -24.84 3.14
N LYS A 259 -9.76 -24.13 2.02
CA LYS A 259 -10.21 -24.56 0.69
C LYS A 259 -9.23 -25.52 0.00
N GLY A 260 -8.20 -26.01 0.69
CA GLY A 260 -7.17 -26.89 0.13
C GLY A 260 -6.27 -26.23 -0.91
N GLN A 261 -6.07 -24.92 -0.79
CA GLN A 261 -5.25 -24.11 -1.71
C GLN A 261 -4.15 -23.39 -0.95
N LEU A 262 -2.97 -23.23 -1.58
CA LEU A 262 -1.92 -22.37 -1.03
C LEU A 262 -2.24 -20.91 -1.37
N PRO A 263 -2.05 -19.98 -0.41
CA PRO A 263 -2.20 -18.56 -0.70
C PRO A 263 -1.11 -18.08 -1.67
N PRO A 264 -1.39 -17.05 -2.50
CA PRO A 264 -0.33 -16.34 -3.21
C PRO A 264 0.68 -15.77 -2.20
N PRO A 265 2.00 -15.80 -2.46
CA PRO A 265 2.99 -15.24 -1.54
C PRO A 265 2.74 -13.79 -1.14
N ASP A 266 2.24 -12.98 -2.06
CA ASP A 266 1.92 -11.57 -1.80
C ASP A 266 0.66 -11.37 -0.92
N ALA A 267 -0.14 -12.42 -0.67
CA ALA A 267 -1.22 -12.41 0.31
C ALA A 267 -0.75 -12.66 1.75
N VAL A 268 0.54 -13.01 1.94
CA VAL A 268 1.09 -13.45 3.23
C VAL A 268 1.93 -12.31 3.84
N ARG A 269 1.32 -11.43 4.61
CA ARG A 269 1.99 -10.37 5.38
C ARG A 269 2.33 -10.90 6.76
N ILE A 270 3.63 -11.15 7.03
CA ILE A 270 4.08 -11.87 8.23
C ILE A 270 3.73 -11.11 9.50
N GLU A 271 3.86 -9.81 9.52
CA GLU A 271 3.46 -8.94 10.63
C GLU A 271 1.99 -9.13 10.99
N GLU A 272 1.11 -9.23 10.00
CA GLU A 272 -0.32 -9.44 10.23
C GLU A 272 -0.64 -10.84 10.75
N LEU A 273 0.13 -11.85 10.30
CA LEU A 273 0.00 -13.20 10.86
C LEU A 273 0.37 -13.22 12.34
N VAL A 274 1.48 -12.57 12.71
CA VAL A 274 1.94 -12.51 14.12
C VAL A 274 0.93 -11.72 14.96
N ASN A 275 0.47 -10.58 14.47
CA ASN A 275 -0.41 -9.68 15.21
C ASN A 275 -1.89 -10.11 15.24
N TYR A 276 -2.26 -11.15 14.50
CA TYR A 276 -3.55 -11.80 14.66
C TYR A 276 -3.74 -12.38 16.07
N PHE A 277 -2.66 -12.81 16.70
CA PHE A 277 -2.68 -13.39 18.05
C PHE A 277 -2.44 -12.32 19.10
N ARG A 278 -3.27 -12.29 20.13
CA ARG A 278 -3.08 -11.38 21.27
C ARG A 278 -2.01 -11.89 22.19
N PHE A 279 -0.93 -11.13 22.32
CA PHE A 279 0.11 -11.37 23.30
C PHE A 279 -0.26 -10.74 24.65
N ASN A 280 0.05 -11.44 25.75
CA ASN A 280 -0.27 -10.96 27.09
C ASN A 280 0.87 -10.11 27.68
N TYR A 281 1.20 -9.01 26.99
CA TYR A 281 2.19 -8.04 27.48
C TYR A 281 1.71 -7.33 28.75
N ALA A 282 2.65 -6.78 29.52
CA ALA A 282 2.34 -6.02 30.73
C ALA A 282 1.50 -4.78 30.40
N GLU A 283 0.54 -4.45 31.26
CA GLU A 283 -0.23 -3.21 31.16
C GLU A 283 0.67 -1.99 31.33
N PRO A 284 0.37 -0.87 30.64
CA PRO A 284 1.06 0.39 30.88
C PRO A 284 0.93 0.83 32.33
N ARG A 285 2.02 1.37 32.88
CA ARG A 285 2.09 1.91 34.24
C ARG A 285 2.28 3.42 34.20
N ASP A 286 2.14 4.07 35.34
CA ASP A 286 2.46 5.50 35.55
C ASP A 286 1.71 6.44 34.62
N GLY A 287 0.45 6.10 34.25
CA GLY A 287 -0.39 6.93 33.40
C GLY A 287 0.00 6.96 31.92
N ARG A 288 1.01 6.19 31.51
CA ARG A 288 1.43 6.09 30.09
C ARG A 288 0.33 5.42 29.26
N PRO A 289 0.11 5.85 28.02
CA PRO A 289 -0.87 5.21 27.15
C PRO A 289 -0.38 3.89 26.56
N VAL A 290 0.95 3.65 26.53
CA VAL A 290 1.57 2.48 25.89
C VAL A 290 2.68 1.95 26.79
N SER A 291 2.78 0.62 26.93
CA SER A 291 3.94 -0.08 27.49
C SER A 291 4.76 -0.74 26.39
N ILE A 292 6.06 -0.90 26.65
CA ILE A 292 7.01 -1.60 25.79
C ILE A 292 7.45 -2.88 26.52
N THR A 293 7.42 -4.01 25.83
CA THR A 293 7.96 -5.30 26.28
C THR A 293 9.06 -5.72 25.30
N THR A 294 10.22 -6.09 25.83
CA THR A 294 11.35 -6.57 25.02
C THR A 294 11.76 -7.97 25.47
N GLU A 295 11.92 -8.89 24.52
CA GLU A 295 12.36 -10.26 24.77
C GLU A 295 13.39 -10.70 23.76
N ILE A 296 14.32 -11.56 24.15
CA ILE A 296 15.34 -12.13 23.28
C ILE A 296 15.32 -13.65 23.37
N GLY A 297 15.33 -14.35 22.24
CA GLY A 297 15.33 -15.81 22.15
C GLY A 297 16.19 -16.35 21.02
N GLU A 298 16.26 -17.66 20.90
CA GLU A 298 16.94 -18.34 19.81
C GLU A 298 16.14 -18.23 18.49
N CYS A 299 16.86 -18.14 17.36
CA CYS A 299 16.26 -18.18 16.05
C CYS A 299 16.12 -19.64 15.57
N PRO A 300 14.88 -20.20 15.44
CA PRO A 300 14.72 -21.62 15.16
C PRO A 300 15.11 -22.02 13.73
N TRP A 301 15.18 -21.10 12.77
CA TRP A 301 15.55 -21.37 11.38
C TRP A 301 16.99 -21.01 11.03
N ALA A 302 17.72 -20.35 11.95
CA ALA A 302 19.11 -19.94 11.73
C ALA A 302 19.93 -20.12 13.01
N PRO A 303 20.64 -21.28 13.17
CA PRO A 303 21.50 -21.50 14.33
C PRO A 303 22.54 -20.39 14.52
N GLY A 304 22.69 -19.92 15.75
CA GLY A 304 23.60 -18.82 16.10
C GLY A 304 22.99 -17.42 15.94
N HIS A 305 21.86 -17.27 15.24
CA HIS A 305 21.09 -16.02 15.24
C HIS A 305 20.18 -15.94 16.47
N LYS A 306 19.78 -14.74 16.83
CA LYS A 306 18.82 -14.46 17.90
C LYS A 306 17.55 -13.82 17.31
N LEU A 307 16.44 -13.93 18.02
CA LEU A 307 15.21 -13.21 17.73
C LEU A 307 14.93 -12.21 18.84
N ALA A 308 14.89 -10.93 18.50
CA ALA A 308 14.40 -9.87 19.37
C ALA A 308 12.91 -9.65 19.09
N LEU A 309 12.08 -9.79 20.13
CA LEU A 309 10.68 -9.45 20.11
C LEU A 309 10.47 -8.09 20.77
N ILE A 310 9.75 -7.23 20.10
CA ILE A 310 9.32 -5.93 20.60
C ILE A 310 7.80 -5.92 20.62
N GLY A 311 7.23 -5.88 21.82
CA GLY A 311 5.80 -5.85 22.07
C GLY A 311 5.37 -4.48 22.57
N LEU A 312 4.35 -3.90 21.95
CA LEU A 312 3.64 -2.74 22.48
C LEU A 312 2.28 -3.17 23.00
N ARG A 313 1.83 -2.54 24.07
CA ARG A 313 0.46 -2.68 24.56
C ARG A 313 -0.12 -1.33 24.90
N ALA A 314 -1.27 -1.03 24.33
CA ALA A 314 -2.02 0.18 24.65
C ALA A 314 -2.84 -0.03 25.94
N LYS A 315 -3.04 1.07 26.68
CA LYS A 315 -3.88 1.12 27.88
C LYS A 315 -5.30 0.66 27.56
N ARG A 316 -5.89 -0.12 28.43
CA ARG A 316 -7.33 -0.43 28.37
C ARG A 316 -8.14 0.73 28.91
N ILE A 317 -9.29 0.95 28.33
CA ILE A 317 -10.29 1.90 28.80
C ILE A 317 -11.46 1.09 29.31
N ALA A 318 -11.95 1.42 30.50
CA ALA A 318 -13.12 0.76 31.06
C ALA A 318 -14.37 1.18 30.27
N ASP A 319 -15.37 0.29 30.12
CA ASP A 319 -16.59 0.59 29.34
C ASP A 319 -17.34 1.83 29.84
N GLU A 320 -17.25 2.13 31.14
CA GLU A 320 -17.85 3.31 31.79
C GLU A 320 -17.16 4.62 31.41
N ASP A 321 -15.85 4.56 31.13
CA ASP A 321 -15.03 5.71 30.71
C ASP A 321 -14.96 5.86 29.19
N ALA A 322 -15.46 4.90 28.43
CA ALA A 322 -15.35 4.90 26.98
C ALA A 322 -16.18 6.03 26.36
N PRO A 323 -15.64 6.80 25.39
CA PRO A 323 -16.35 7.86 24.72
C PRO A 323 -17.60 7.37 23.99
N ARG A 324 -18.57 8.26 23.77
CA ARG A 324 -19.77 7.94 22.97
C ARG A 324 -19.38 7.64 21.53
N ARG A 325 -20.08 6.69 20.93
CA ARG A 325 -19.82 6.23 19.55
C ARG A 325 -20.85 6.80 18.60
N ASN A 326 -20.37 7.38 17.49
CA ASN A 326 -21.15 7.74 16.31
C ASN A 326 -20.62 6.91 15.15
N ILE A 327 -21.29 5.80 14.86
CA ILE A 327 -20.89 4.83 13.84
C ILE A 327 -21.79 4.98 12.62
N THR A 328 -21.21 5.17 11.46
CA THR A 328 -21.91 5.13 10.19
C THR A 328 -21.48 3.88 9.42
N LEU A 329 -22.37 2.92 9.26
CA LEU A 329 -22.14 1.75 8.43
C LEU A 329 -22.32 2.14 6.97
N LEU A 330 -21.33 1.84 6.12
CA LEU A 330 -21.41 1.97 4.68
C LEU A 330 -21.34 0.56 4.09
N LEU A 331 -22.47 0.05 3.62
CA LEU A 331 -22.61 -1.34 3.23
C LEU A 331 -22.79 -1.48 1.72
N ASP A 332 -21.95 -2.32 1.14
CA ASP A 332 -22.15 -2.81 -0.21
C ASP A 332 -23.36 -3.73 -0.24
N VAL A 333 -24.34 -3.38 -1.06
CA VAL A 333 -25.52 -4.21 -1.33
C VAL A 333 -25.66 -4.50 -2.84
N SER A 334 -24.55 -4.45 -3.59
CA SER A 334 -24.53 -4.82 -5.01
C SER A 334 -24.87 -6.29 -5.22
N GLY A 335 -25.18 -6.67 -6.47
CA GLY A 335 -25.56 -8.04 -6.80
C GLY A 335 -24.51 -9.09 -6.47
N SER A 336 -23.22 -8.72 -6.45
CA SER A 336 -22.12 -9.60 -6.03
C SER A 336 -22.22 -10.00 -4.55
N MET A 337 -22.89 -9.19 -3.72
CA MET A 337 -23.03 -9.42 -2.26
C MET A 337 -24.07 -10.48 -1.88
N GLN A 338 -24.76 -11.13 -2.83
CA GLN A 338 -25.77 -12.18 -2.58
C GLN A 338 -25.25 -13.44 -1.87
N PRO A 339 -24.02 -13.96 -2.15
CA PRO A 339 -23.52 -15.18 -1.52
C PRO A 339 -23.54 -15.13 0.01
N ILE A 340 -23.73 -16.29 0.65
CA ILE A 340 -23.87 -16.42 2.10
C ILE A 340 -22.67 -15.90 2.89
N GLU A 341 -21.48 -15.97 2.30
CA GLU A 341 -20.22 -15.48 2.86
C GLU A 341 -20.02 -13.96 2.68
N ARG A 342 -21.01 -13.23 2.19
CA ARG A 342 -20.95 -11.78 1.94
C ARG A 342 -22.05 -11.03 2.72
N LEU A 343 -23.06 -10.45 2.10
CA LEU A 343 -24.08 -9.68 2.82
C LEU A 343 -24.78 -10.45 3.95
N PRO A 344 -25.16 -11.73 3.81
CA PRO A 344 -25.73 -12.49 4.93
C PRO A 344 -24.76 -12.63 6.11
N LEU A 345 -23.45 -12.84 5.87
CA LEU A 345 -22.44 -12.84 6.91
C LEU A 345 -22.35 -11.48 7.61
N ILE A 346 -22.27 -10.38 6.83
CA ILE A 346 -22.25 -9.01 7.36
C ILE A 346 -23.50 -8.73 8.20
N LYS A 347 -24.70 -9.07 7.74
CA LYS A 347 -25.95 -8.90 8.52
C LYS A 347 -25.85 -9.61 9.87
N SER A 348 -25.40 -10.85 9.89
CA SER A 348 -25.21 -11.64 11.12
C SER A 348 -24.17 -11.02 12.05
N ALA A 349 -23.05 -10.53 11.50
CA ALA A 349 -21.99 -9.83 12.21
C ALA A 349 -22.47 -8.52 12.84
N LEU A 350 -23.20 -7.70 12.06
CA LEU A 350 -23.73 -6.42 12.53
C LEU A 350 -24.78 -6.58 13.61
N ARG A 351 -25.60 -7.63 13.57
CA ARG A 351 -26.55 -7.93 14.66
C ARG A 351 -25.83 -8.15 15.97
N MET A 352 -24.76 -8.96 15.97
CA MET A 352 -23.94 -9.16 17.19
C MET A 352 -23.28 -7.86 17.65
N PHE A 353 -22.84 -7.00 16.72
CA PHE A 353 -22.26 -5.71 17.05
C PHE A 353 -23.27 -4.77 17.69
N VAL A 354 -24.49 -4.68 17.15
CA VAL A 354 -25.58 -3.84 17.68
C VAL A 354 -25.95 -4.22 19.12
N ASP A 355 -25.87 -5.50 19.46
CA ASP A 355 -26.10 -5.98 20.82
C ASP A 355 -25.05 -5.48 21.83
N THR A 356 -23.87 -5.05 21.38
CA THR A 356 -22.81 -4.44 22.20
C THR A 356 -22.94 -2.94 22.38
N LEU A 357 -23.84 -2.26 21.64
CA LEU A 357 -23.99 -0.82 21.73
C LEU A 357 -24.57 -0.38 23.07
N ARG A 358 -24.03 0.69 23.62
CA ARG A 358 -24.62 1.39 24.78
C ARG A 358 -25.83 2.21 24.33
N ASN A 359 -26.68 2.61 25.27
CA ASN A 359 -27.91 3.34 24.97
C ASN A 359 -27.64 4.69 24.27
N GLU A 360 -26.53 5.34 24.61
CA GLU A 360 -26.09 6.64 24.10
C GLU A 360 -25.28 6.57 22.79
N ASP A 361 -24.77 5.40 22.42
CA ASP A 361 -24.09 5.20 21.15
C ASP A 361 -25.10 5.37 20.00
N ARG A 362 -24.64 5.82 18.85
CA ARG A 362 -25.49 6.03 17.66
C ARG A 362 -24.96 5.26 16.48
N ILE A 363 -25.89 4.71 15.70
CA ILE A 363 -25.58 4.01 14.47
C ILE A 363 -26.46 4.54 13.32
N ALA A 364 -25.84 4.78 12.16
CA ALA A 364 -26.54 5.09 10.92
C ALA A 364 -26.16 4.02 9.89
N ILE A 365 -27.04 3.75 8.92
CA ILE A 365 -26.81 2.78 7.85
C ILE A 365 -26.98 3.46 6.51
N VAL A 366 -25.90 3.49 5.74
CA VAL A 366 -25.84 3.93 4.36
C VAL A 366 -25.53 2.71 3.50
N VAL A 367 -26.21 2.57 2.39
CA VAL A 367 -25.96 1.50 1.41
C VAL A 367 -25.51 2.08 0.08
N TYR A 368 -24.79 1.29 -0.70
CA TYR A 368 -24.53 1.60 -2.08
C TYR A 368 -24.63 0.35 -2.96
N ALA A 369 -25.14 0.56 -4.17
CA ALA A 369 -25.21 -0.39 -5.26
C ALA A 369 -25.29 0.43 -6.57
N SER A 370 -26.35 0.31 -7.38
CA SER A 370 -26.60 1.19 -8.54
C SER A 370 -26.82 2.66 -8.14
N ALA A 371 -27.27 2.91 -6.91
CA ALA A 371 -27.39 4.21 -6.28
C ALA A 371 -27.01 4.10 -4.80
N SER A 372 -26.69 5.22 -4.16
CA SER A 372 -26.47 5.30 -2.72
C SER A 372 -27.72 5.78 -2.00
N GLY A 373 -27.94 5.27 -0.78
CA GLY A 373 -29.11 5.61 0.02
C GLY A 373 -28.88 5.56 1.52
N LEU A 374 -29.56 6.45 2.27
CA LEU A 374 -29.62 6.40 3.72
C LEU A 374 -30.80 5.47 4.12
N VAL A 375 -30.45 4.28 4.63
CA VAL A 375 -31.43 3.27 5.08
C VAL A 375 -31.92 3.57 6.51
N LEU A 376 -30.97 3.95 7.38
CA LEU A 376 -31.24 4.28 8.77
C LEU A 376 -30.46 5.53 9.17
N ASP A 377 -31.15 6.57 9.60
CA ASP A 377 -30.51 7.76 10.19
C ASP A 377 -29.96 7.44 11.58
N ALA A 378 -29.09 8.32 12.11
CA ALA A 378 -28.42 8.10 13.39
C ALA A 378 -29.39 7.74 14.51
N THR A 379 -29.47 6.48 14.82
CA THR A 379 -30.40 5.86 15.76
C THR A 379 -29.64 5.46 17.03
N PRO A 380 -30.13 5.84 18.23
CA PRO A 380 -29.48 5.48 19.48
C PRO A 380 -29.53 3.97 19.73
N GLY A 381 -28.49 3.43 20.40
CA GLY A 381 -28.37 2.02 20.75
C GLY A 381 -29.52 1.52 21.63
N SER A 382 -30.22 2.40 22.33
CA SER A 382 -31.46 2.05 23.06
C SER A 382 -32.57 1.55 22.16
N ARG A 383 -32.53 1.85 20.85
CA ARG A 383 -33.51 1.40 19.84
C ARG A 383 -33.00 0.20 19.05
N ARG A 384 -32.46 -0.82 19.73
CA ARG A 384 -31.84 -2.01 19.08
C ARG A 384 -32.76 -2.63 18.05
N GLN A 385 -34.06 -2.81 18.35
CA GLN A 385 -34.99 -3.46 17.42
C GLN A 385 -35.11 -2.70 16.10
N THR A 386 -35.19 -1.38 16.13
CA THR A 386 -35.24 -0.54 14.91
C THR A 386 -33.98 -0.71 14.07
N ILE A 387 -32.80 -0.85 14.72
CA ILE A 387 -31.53 -1.07 14.03
C ILE A 387 -31.48 -2.49 13.45
N HIS A 388 -31.94 -3.50 14.21
CA HIS A 388 -32.02 -4.88 13.71
C HIS A 388 -32.96 -5.01 12.51
N ASP A 389 -34.12 -4.37 12.55
CA ASP A 389 -35.11 -4.38 11.46
C ASP A 389 -34.52 -3.75 10.19
N ALA A 390 -33.78 -2.65 10.32
CA ALA A 390 -33.09 -2.01 9.22
C ALA A 390 -32.00 -2.90 8.60
N ILE A 391 -31.22 -3.60 9.42
CA ILE A 391 -30.20 -4.57 8.95
C ILE A 391 -30.88 -5.75 8.24
N GLU A 392 -31.97 -6.26 8.80
CA GLU A 392 -32.69 -7.42 8.24
C GLU A 392 -33.35 -7.11 6.90
N GLY A 393 -33.81 -5.87 6.72
CA GLY A 393 -34.39 -5.38 5.47
C GLY A 393 -33.38 -5.15 4.33
N LEU A 394 -32.07 -5.33 4.54
CA LEU A 394 -31.07 -5.17 3.49
C LEU A 394 -31.13 -6.33 2.49
N GLU A 395 -31.16 -6.01 1.21
CA GLU A 395 -31.17 -6.96 0.10
C GLU A 395 -30.07 -6.63 -0.90
N ALA A 396 -29.39 -7.66 -1.40
CA ALA A 396 -28.33 -7.50 -2.40
C ALA A 396 -28.93 -7.43 -3.80
N GLY A 397 -28.52 -6.43 -4.60
CA GLY A 397 -28.95 -6.25 -5.99
C GLY A 397 -28.33 -5.04 -6.66
N GLY A 398 -28.41 -4.98 -7.99
CA GLY A 398 -27.87 -3.86 -8.77
C GLY A 398 -26.36 -3.91 -9.04
N SER A 399 -25.84 -2.85 -9.66
CA SER A 399 -24.42 -2.64 -9.95
C SER A 399 -23.73 -1.89 -8.81
N THR A 400 -22.40 -1.75 -8.86
CA THR A 400 -21.62 -1.12 -7.80
C THR A 400 -21.26 0.33 -8.16
N ASN A 401 -21.69 1.32 -7.34
CA ASN A 401 -21.24 2.72 -7.38
C ASN A 401 -20.84 3.18 -5.97
N GLY A 402 -19.60 2.94 -5.59
CA GLY A 402 -19.11 3.20 -4.24
C GLY A 402 -18.84 4.67 -3.91
N ALA A 403 -18.58 5.52 -4.93
CA ALA A 403 -18.17 6.91 -4.70
C ALA A 403 -19.23 7.77 -4.03
N ASP A 404 -20.44 7.71 -4.51
CA ASP A 404 -21.56 8.46 -3.92
C ASP A 404 -21.88 7.94 -2.52
N GLY A 405 -21.69 6.62 -2.31
CA GLY A 405 -21.87 5.96 -1.03
C GLY A 405 -20.93 6.49 0.04
N ILE A 406 -19.64 6.56 -0.23
CA ILE A 406 -18.65 7.02 0.76
C ILE A 406 -18.84 8.51 1.09
N GLN A 407 -19.16 9.35 0.09
CA GLN A 407 -19.46 10.74 0.33
C GLN A 407 -20.73 10.93 1.19
N LEU A 408 -21.77 10.12 0.93
CA LEU A 408 -22.98 10.13 1.74
C LEU A 408 -22.70 9.68 3.17
N ALA A 409 -21.93 8.61 3.35
CA ALA A 409 -21.56 8.10 4.68
C ALA A 409 -20.81 9.15 5.50
N TYR A 410 -19.83 9.84 4.92
CA TYR A 410 -19.13 10.92 5.61
C TYR A 410 -20.03 12.12 5.91
N ARG A 411 -20.95 12.50 5.00
CA ARG A 411 -21.93 13.56 5.29
C ARG A 411 -22.82 13.19 6.48
N VAL A 412 -23.28 11.93 6.56
CA VAL A 412 -24.08 11.42 7.67
C VAL A 412 -23.27 11.40 8.96
N ALA A 413 -22.04 10.91 8.94
CA ALA A 413 -21.16 10.88 10.09
C ALA A 413 -20.88 12.28 10.66
N ARG A 414 -20.60 13.27 9.78
CA ARG A 414 -20.36 14.67 10.19
C ARG A 414 -21.62 15.34 10.74
N ARG A 415 -22.80 15.10 10.15
CA ARG A 415 -24.05 15.65 10.65
C ARG A 415 -24.34 15.23 12.09
N ASN A 416 -23.88 14.02 12.46
CA ASN A 416 -24.08 13.42 13.77
C ASN A 416 -22.80 13.40 14.61
N PHE A 417 -21.82 14.22 14.28
CA PHE A 417 -20.50 14.26 14.93
C PHE A 417 -20.65 14.47 16.44
N VAL A 418 -19.95 13.67 17.21
CA VAL A 418 -19.87 13.75 18.68
C VAL A 418 -18.52 14.29 19.06
N GLU A 419 -18.49 15.50 19.59
CA GLU A 419 -17.25 16.11 20.08
C GLU A 419 -16.69 15.31 21.27
N GLY A 420 -15.41 14.99 21.25
CA GLY A 420 -14.77 14.10 22.23
C GLY A 420 -15.23 12.64 22.16
N GLY A 421 -16.06 12.28 21.19
CA GLY A 421 -16.53 10.93 20.95
C GLY A 421 -15.78 10.22 19.83
N ILE A 422 -16.17 8.97 19.58
CA ILE A 422 -15.67 8.15 18.47
C ILE A 422 -16.55 8.38 17.26
N ASN A 423 -16.02 8.98 16.20
CA ASN A 423 -16.72 9.21 14.95
C ASN A 423 -16.09 8.35 13.85
N ARG A 424 -16.81 7.35 13.37
CA ARG A 424 -16.24 6.37 12.44
C ARG A 424 -17.21 5.91 11.37
N VAL A 425 -16.70 5.81 10.15
CA VAL A 425 -17.34 5.09 9.04
C VAL A 425 -16.77 3.67 9.02
N ILE A 426 -17.64 2.66 8.91
CA ILE A 426 -17.26 1.26 8.73
C ILE A 426 -17.77 0.82 7.35
N LEU A 427 -16.86 0.66 6.41
CA LEU A 427 -17.15 0.17 5.06
C LEU A 427 -17.13 -1.37 5.07
N ALA A 428 -18.18 -2.01 4.56
CA ALA A 428 -18.20 -3.45 4.32
C ALA A 428 -18.43 -3.72 2.83
N THR A 429 -17.50 -4.46 2.18
CA THR A 429 -17.48 -4.71 0.73
C THR A 429 -16.82 -6.04 0.39
N ASP A 430 -17.12 -6.60 -0.79
CA ASP A 430 -16.42 -7.76 -1.34
C ASP A 430 -15.17 -7.41 -2.16
N GLY A 431 -14.79 -6.14 -2.18
CA GLY A 431 -13.59 -5.63 -2.85
C GLY A 431 -13.86 -4.97 -4.20
N ASP A 432 -15.03 -5.15 -4.78
CA ASP A 432 -15.40 -4.49 -6.04
C ASP A 432 -15.89 -3.06 -5.78
N PHE A 433 -15.01 -2.27 -5.17
CA PHE A 433 -15.25 -0.85 -4.92
C PHE A 433 -14.99 -0.08 -6.23
N ASN A 434 -15.85 -0.30 -7.24
CA ASN A 434 -15.87 0.47 -8.48
C ASN A 434 -16.38 1.87 -8.15
N VAL A 435 -15.42 2.73 -7.89
CA VAL A 435 -15.66 4.11 -7.57
C VAL A 435 -16.07 4.81 -8.86
N GLY A 436 -17.28 5.35 -8.94
CA GLY A 436 -17.70 6.21 -10.04
C GLY A 436 -16.94 7.55 -10.11
N ILE A 437 -16.02 7.82 -9.16
CA ILE A 437 -14.98 8.82 -9.26
C ILE A 437 -13.89 8.20 -10.13
N THR A 438 -13.61 8.81 -11.25
CA THR A 438 -12.70 8.34 -12.29
C THR A 438 -11.23 8.29 -11.86
N ASN A 439 -10.90 8.66 -10.61
CA ASN A 439 -9.54 8.69 -10.10
C ASN A 439 -9.47 8.19 -8.64
N ARG A 440 -8.67 7.16 -8.39
CA ARG A 440 -8.32 6.63 -7.06
C ARG A 440 -7.77 7.72 -6.14
N ASP A 441 -7.00 8.66 -6.68
CA ASP A 441 -6.37 9.73 -5.92
C ASP A 441 -7.40 10.72 -5.34
N ASP A 442 -8.50 10.97 -6.04
CA ASP A 442 -9.59 11.82 -5.54
C ASP A 442 -10.29 11.17 -4.33
N LEU A 443 -10.45 9.84 -4.35
CA LEU A 443 -11.00 9.09 -3.22
C LEU A 443 -10.07 9.16 -2.00
N LEU A 444 -8.77 8.95 -2.20
CA LEU A 444 -7.79 9.04 -1.12
C LEU A 444 -7.75 10.45 -0.53
N THR A 445 -7.77 11.48 -1.38
CA THR A 445 -7.84 12.89 -0.94
C THR A 445 -9.11 13.17 -0.12
N LEU A 446 -10.25 12.61 -0.52
CA LEU A 446 -11.50 12.72 0.24
C LEU A 446 -11.34 12.10 1.64
N ILE A 447 -10.82 10.87 1.72
CA ILE A 447 -10.64 10.14 2.98
C ILE A 447 -9.66 10.88 3.89
N GLU A 448 -8.53 11.34 3.38
CA GLU A 448 -7.55 12.12 4.16
C GLU A 448 -8.14 13.43 4.71
N ARG A 449 -8.95 14.12 3.92
CA ARG A 449 -9.66 15.33 4.39
C ARG A 449 -10.66 15.01 5.49
N GLU A 450 -11.46 13.94 5.35
CA GLU A 450 -12.43 13.54 6.35
C GLU A 450 -11.77 13.04 7.64
N ARG A 451 -10.64 12.33 7.52
CA ARG A 451 -9.79 11.99 8.66
C ARG A 451 -9.35 13.21 9.46
N GLN A 452 -8.94 14.30 8.77
CA GLN A 452 -8.57 15.56 9.43
C GLN A 452 -9.76 16.21 10.17
N SER A 453 -10.99 15.94 9.74
CA SER A 453 -12.20 16.39 10.43
C SER A 453 -12.56 15.53 11.67
N GLY A 454 -11.80 14.48 11.96
CA GLY A 454 -12.01 13.56 13.09
C GLY A 454 -12.98 12.42 12.79
N VAL A 455 -13.35 12.17 11.53
CA VAL A 455 -14.15 11.00 11.13
C VAL A 455 -13.23 9.97 10.47
N PHE A 456 -13.03 8.83 11.11
CA PHE A 456 -12.13 7.77 10.67
C PHE A 456 -12.86 6.72 9.82
N LEU A 457 -12.10 5.93 9.04
CA LEU A 457 -12.63 4.88 8.16
C LEU A 457 -12.00 3.53 8.49
N SER A 458 -12.82 2.54 8.87
CA SER A 458 -12.40 1.13 8.91
C SER A 458 -13.02 0.36 7.75
N VAL A 459 -12.36 -0.69 7.30
CA VAL A 459 -12.79 -1.50 6.16
C VAL A 459 -12.94 -2.96 6.57
N LEU A 460 -14.06 -3.56 6.21
CA LEU A 460 -14.37 -4.97 6.40
C LEU A 460 -14.50 -5.63 5.02
N GLY A 461 -13.52 -6.44 4.66
CA GLY A 461 -13.55 -7.24 3.43
C GLY A 461 -14.30 -8.56 3.64
N VAL A 462 -15.08 -8.99 2.65
CA VAL A 462 -15.81 -10.28 2.67
C VAL A 462 -15.73 -10.99 1.33
N GLY A 463 -16.04 -12.29 1.32
CA GLY A 463 -16.17 -13.08 0.10
C GLY A 463 -14.83 -13.42 -0.56
N SER A 464 -14.88 -14.08 -1.70
CA SER A 464 -13.70 -14.51 -2.46
C SER A 464 -13.89 -14.28 -3.96
N GLY A 465 -12.78 -14.24 -4.70
CA GLY A 465 -12.77 -14.14 -6.17
C GLY A 465 -12.74 -12.70 -6.70
N ASN A 466 -12.98 -11.69 -5.86
CA ASN A 466 -12.99 -10.28 -6.27
C ASN A 466 -12.27 -9.34 -5.28
N LEU A 467 -11.57 -9.93 -4.32
CA LEU A 467 -10.92 -9.21 -3.23
C LEU A 467 -9.80 -8.29 -3.74
N LYS A 468 -9.96 -6.97 -3.55
CA LYS A 468 -8.93 -5.96 -3.83
C LYS A 468 -8.21 -5.59 -2.53
N ASP A 469 -7.50 -6.57 -1.96
CA ASP A 469 -6.86 -6.50 -0.65
C ASP A 469 -6.01 -5.22 -0.49
N ALA A 470 -5.09 -4.96 -1.42
CA ALA A 470 -4.25 -3.76 -1.40
C ALA A 470 -5.02 -2.43 -1.43
N THR A 471 -6.21 -2.41 -2.05
CA THR A 471 -7.04 -1.19 -2.07
C THR A 471 -7.73 -1.00 -0.74
N MET A 472 -8.28 -2.07 -0.15
CA MET A 472 -8.98 -2.00 1.14
C MET A 472 -8.03 -1.65 2.29
N GLU A 473 -6.82 -2.22 2.30
CA GLU A 473 -5.75 -1.86 3.22
C GLU A 473 -5.42 -0.36 3.09
N LEU A 474 -5.17 0.14 1.87
CA LEU A 474 -4.85 1.54 1.65
C LEU A 474 -5.97 2.50 2.08
N LEU A 475 -7.26 2.15 1.84
CA LEU A 475 -8.38 2.98 2.28
C LEU A 475 -8.46 3.06 3.81
N ALA A 476 -8.23 1.96 4.50
CA ALA A 476 -8.20 1.92 5.96
C ALA A 476 -7.04 2.75 6.51
N ASP A 477 -5.81 2.57 5.98
CA ASP A 477 -4.62 3.34 6.37
C ASP A 477 -4.85 4.85 6.21
N LYS A 478 -5.33 5.28 5.05
CA LYS A 478 -5.60 6.69 4.76
C LYS A 478 -6.72 7.26 5.62
N GLY A 479 -7.59 6.40 6.13
CA GLY A 479 -8.71 6.73 6.99
C GLY A 479 -8.43 6.65 8.49
N ASN A 480 -7.21 6.38 8.94
CA ASN A 480 -6.85 6.10 10.35
C ASN A 480 -7.77 5.02 10.97
N GLY A 481 -8.00 3.96 10.20
CA GLY A 481 -8.82 2.83 10.63
C GLY A 481 -8.07 1.51 10.48
N HIS A 482 -8.79 0.42 10.60
CA HIS A 482 -8.25 -0.92 10.48
C HIS A 482 -8.91 -1.66 9.31
N TYR A 483 -8.12 -2.48 8.64
CA TYR A 483 -8.61 -3.41 7.65
C TYR A 483 -8.69 -4.82 8.25
N ALA A 484 -9.87 -5.42 8.18
CA ALA A 484 -10.10 -6.81 8.56
C ALA A 484 -10.82 -7.57 7.43
N TYR A 485 -10.44 -8.82 7.22
CA TYR A 485 -11.14 -9.70 6.28
C TYR A 485 -11.95 -10.74 7.06
N LEU A 486 -13.26 -10.77 6.82
CA LEU A 486 -14.20 -11.65 7.50
C LEU A 486 -14.43 -12.92 6.68
N ASP A 487 -13.75 -14.00 7.01
CA ASP A 487 -13.90 -15.30 6.37
C ASP A 487 -14.99 -16.17 7.01
N SER A 488 -15.45 -15.79 8.21
CA SER A 488 -16.39 -16.57 9.02
C SER A 488 -17.14 -15.69 10.04
N LEU A 489 -18.25 -16.22 10.57
CA LEU A 489 -18.97 -15.57 11.66
C LEU A 489 -18.15 -15.49 12.95
N GLN A 490 -17.25 -16.45 13.19
CA GLN A 490 -16.35 -16.44 14.34
C GLN A 490 -15.37 -15.26 14.23
N GLU A 491 -14.84 -15.01 13.03
CA GLU A 491 -13.96 -13.87 12.76
C GLU A 491 -14.71 -12.55 12.89
N ALA A 492 -15.91 -12.49 12.33
CA ALA A 492 -16.76 -11.30 12.47
C ALA A 492 -17.04 -10.96 13.94
N ARG A 493 -17.31 -11.99 14.77
CA ARG A 493 -17.45 -11.83 16.23
C ARG A 493 -16.16 -11.37 16.90
N ARG A 494 -15.00 -11.88 16.46
CA ARG A 494 -13.70 -11.44 16.96
C ARG A 494 -13.52 -9.94 16.69
N VAL A 495 -13.65 -9.54 15.44
CA VAL A 495 -13.39 -8.15 14.97
C VAL A 495 -14.39 -7.15 15.56
N LEU A 496 -15.69 -7.44 15.48
CA LEU A 496 -16.73 -6.45 15.81
C LEU A 496 -17.17 -6.48 17.29
N VAL A 497 -17.05 -7.63 17.96
CA VAL A 497 -17.54 -7.78 19.34
C VAL A 497 -16.39 -7.78 20.34
N ARG A 498 -15.38 -8.65 20.14
CA ARG A 498 -14.26 -8.77 21.09
C ARG A 498 -13.25 -7.64 20.97
N GLU A 499 -12.99 -7.20 19.76
CA GLU A 499 -12.01 -6.17 19.43
C GLU A 499 -12.65 -4.84 19.06
N GLY A 500 -13.98 -4.82 18.84
CA GLY A 500 -14.72 -3.63 18.44
C GLY A 500 -14.57 -2.45 19.40
N GLY A 501 -14.47 -2.70 20.71
CA GLY A 501 -14.10 -1.67 21.69
C GLY A 501 -12.67 -1.18 21.51
N ALA A 502 -11.73 -2.11 21.32
CA ALA A 502 -10.31 -1.83 21.21
C ALA A 502 -9.92 -1.16 19.88
N THR A 503 -10.53 -1.56 18.76
CA THR A 503 -10.21 -1.02 17.43
C THR A 503 -10.90 0.30 17.12
N LEU A 504 -12.00 0.61 17.84
CA LEU A 504 -12.74 1.86 17.62
C LEU A 504 -12.19 3.03 18.43
N GLU A 505 -11.61 2.78 19.60
CA GLU A 505 -11.15 3.82 20.51
C GLU A 505 -9.63 4.01 20.47
N THR A 506 -9.17 5.07 19.83
CA THR A 506 -7.74 5.39 19.72
C THR A 506 -7.19 5.92 21.04
N VAL A 507 -6.16 5.27 21.58
CA VAL A 507 -5.42 5.66 22.79
C VAL A 507 -4.15 6.44 22.45
N ALA A 508 -3.51 6.07 21.36
CA ALA A 508 -2.33 6.74 20.83
C ALA A 508 -2.43 6.79 19.30
N LYS A 509 -2.14 7.94 18.73
CA LYS A 509 -2.10 8.17 17.27
C LYS A 509 -0.69 8.53 16.82
N ASP A 510 -0.43 8.41 15.51
CA ASP A 510 0.90 8.67 14.93
C ASP A 510 2.03 7.86 15.59
N VAL A 511 1.76 6.60 15.90
CA VAL A 511 2.72 5.75 16.62
C VAL A 511 3.80 5.27 15.67
N LYS A 512 5.05 5.64 15.97
CA LYS A 512 6.25 5.30 15.21
C LYS A 512 7.23 4.57 16.11
N LEU A 513 7.84 3.52 15.60
CA LEU A 513 8.94 2.82 16.25
C LEU A 513 10.24 3.15 15.54
N GLN A 514 11.28 3.40 16.35
CA GLN A 514 12.65 3.42 15.88
C GLN A 514 13.49 2.56 16.80
N ILE A 515 14.19 1.60 16.22
CA ILE A 515 15.07 0.69 16.92
C ILE A 515 16.50 1.10 16.62
N GLU A 516 17.26 1.38 17.67
CA GLU A 516 18.70 1.67 17.58
C GLU A 516 19.49 0.46 18.03
N PHE A 517 20.25 -0.16 17.14
CA PHE A 517 21.03 -1.36 17.41
C PHE A 517 22.45 -1.00 17.86
N ASN A 518 22.95 -1.71 18.88
CA ASN A 518 24.32 -1.54 19.36
C ASN A 518 25.29 -2.34 18.47
N PRO A 519 26.20 -1.68 17.73
CA PRO A 519 27.13 -2.37 16.83
C PRO A 519 28.19 -3.21 17.57
N ALA A 520 28.35 -3.04 18.90
CA ALA A 520 29.23 -3.89 19.71
C ALA A 520 28.61 -5.26 20.01
N GLN A 521 27.28 -5.38 19.98
CA GLN A 521 26.54 -6.57 20.35
C GLN A 521 25.87 -7.22 19.12
N VAL A 522 25.48 -6.42 18.13
CA VAL A 522 24.70 -6.84 16.95
C VAL A 522 25.47 -6.46 15.69
N ALA A 523 25.96 -7.45 14.96
CA ALA A 523 26.66 -7.25 13.70
C ALA A 523 25.71 -6.84 12.56
N ALA A 524 24.52 -7.48 12.51
CA ALA A 524 23.50 -7.19 11.54
C ALA A 524 22.11 -7.55 12.07
N TYR A 525 21.08 -6.97 11.50
CA TYR A 525 19.69 -7.21 11.84
C TYR A 525 18.79 -7.25 10.61
N LYS A 526 17.64 -7.91 10.75
CA LYS A 526 16.59 -7.97 9.73
C LYS A 526 15.23 -7.84 10.41
N LEU A 527 14.42 -6.86 10.01
CA LEU A 527 13.02 -6.77 10.42
C LEU A 527 12.22 -7.84 9.67
N ILE A 528 11.39 -8.59 10.39
CA ILE A 528 10.53 -9.65 9.86
C ILE A 528 9.13 -9.08 9.68
N GLY A 529 8.66 -9.01 8.43
CA GLY A 529 7.42 -8.31 8.09
C GLY A 529 7.57 -6.80 8.04
N TYR A 530 6.46 -6.08 8.06
CA TYR A 530 6.40 -4.60 8.00
C TYR A 530 7.03 -3.98 6.75
N GLU A 531 7.13 -4.74 5.67
CA GLU A 531 7.79 -4.29 4.44
C GLU A 531 7.10 -3.04 3.85
N ASN A 532 5.77 -2.93 3.99
CA ASN A 532 4.97 -1.78 3.55
C ASN A 532 4.84 -0.66 4.59
N ARG A 533 5.40 -0.83 5.80
CA ARG A 533 5.34 0.13 6.91
C ARG A 533 6.68 0.80 7.24
N LEU A 534 7.73 0.54 6.44
CA LEU A 534 9.05 1.13 6.65
C LEU A 534 9.03 2.65 6.47
N MET A 535 9.79 3.34 7.31
CA MET A 535 9.94 4.80 7.30
C MET A 535 11.42 5.18 7.23
N ALA A 536 11.72 6.36 6.68
CA ALA A 536 13.07 6.90 6.78
C ALA A 536 13.38 7.28 8.24
N ALA A 537 14.62 7.09 8.69
CA ALA A 537 15.02 7.39 10.08
C ALA A 537 14.71 8.85 10.50
N ARG A 538 14.80 9.79 9.57
CA ARG A 538 14.45 11.21 9.81
C ARG A 538 12.96 11.45 10.06
N ASP A 539 12.09 10.60 9.49
CA ASP A 539 10.63 10.75 9.59
C ASP A 539 10.12 10.38 11.00
N PHE A 540 10.95 9.74 11.82
CA PHE A 540 10.64 9.43 13.21
C PHE A 540 10.37 10.68 14.05
N ASN A 541 11.12 11.75 13.83
CA ASN A 541 10.98 13.03 14.55
C ASN A 541 10.05 14.04 13.84
N ASP A 542 9.51 13.67 12.67
CA ASP A 542 8.64 14.55 11.90
C ASP A 542 7.18 14.29 12.26
N ASP A 543 6.58 15.25 13.00
CA ASP A 543 5.17 15.18 13.42
C ASP A 543 4.18 15.38 12.27
N ALA A 544 4.63 15.77 11.07
CA ALA A 544 3.81 15.86 9.87
C ALA A 544 3.70 14.51 9.14
N LYS A 545 4.60 13.56 9.44
CA LYS A 545 4.56 12.20 8.88
C LYS A 545 3.64 11.33 9.69
N ASP A 546 2.73 10.67 8.98
CA ASP A 546 1.77 9.73 9.55
C ASP A 546 2.47 8.49 10.15
N GLY A 547 1.93 7.98 11.24
CA GLY A 547 2.33 6.75 11.90
C GLY A 547 1.16 5.77 11.93
N GLY A 548 1.13 4.87 12.92
CA GLY A 548 -0.01 3.99 13.14
C GLY A 548 -0.89 4.43 14.32
N GLU A 549 -2.08 3.86 14.42
CA GLU A 549 -2.99 4.08 15.54
C GLU A 549 -3.01 2.87 16.47
N LEU A 550 -2.97 3.14 17.78
CA LEU A 550 -3.19 2.11 18.79
C LEU A 550 -4.52 2.34 19.50
N GLY A 551 -5.43 1.40 19.32
CA GLY A 551 -6.71 1.36 20.03
C GLY A 551 -6.58 0.82 21.45
N ALA A 552 -7.61 1.03 22.28
CA ALA A 552 -7.62 0.64 23.68
C ALA A 552 -7.37 -0.87 23.89
N GLY A 553 -6.31 -1.21 24.62
CA GLY A 553 -5.90 -2.59 24.88
C GLY A 553 -5.32 -3.34 23.67
N HIS A 554 -5.07 -2.66 22.56
CA HIS A 554 -4.42 -3.23 21.37
C HIS A 554 -2.96 -3.59 21.67
N THR A 555 -2.46 -4.62 21.00
CA THR A 555 -1.06 -5.04 21.09
C THR A 555 -0.44 -5.07 19.71
N VAL A 556 0.81 -4.62 19.60
CA VAL A 556 1.62 -4.70 18.39
C VAL A 556 2.90 -5.45 18.70
N THR A 557 3.25 -6.41 17.85
CA THR A 557 4.43 -7.26 17.98
C THR A 557 5.29 -7.13 16.74
N ALA A 558 6.56 -6.74 16.92
CA ALA A 558 7.58 -6.75 15.88
C ALA A 558 8.70 -7.73 16.22
N LEU A 559 9.22 -8.40 15.21
CA LEU A 559 10.32 -9.36 15.34
C LEU A 559 11.52 -8.91 14.52
N TYR A 560 12.70 -9.01 15.10
CA TYR A 560 13.97 -8.84 14.43
C TYR A 560 14.83 -10.10 14.54
N GLU A 561 15.34 -10.56 13.41
CA GLU A 561 16.42 -11.54 13.38
C GLU A 561 17.75 -10.80 13.52
N LEU A 562 18.53 -11.16 14.54
CA LEU A 562 19.80 -10.54 14.90
C LEU A 562 20.94 -11.50 14.65
N ILE A 563 22.03 -11.01 14.04
CA ILE A 563 23.32 -11.69 13.97
C ILE A 563 24.20 -11.07 15.06
N PRO A 564 24.59 -11.85 16.12
CA PRO A 564 25.49 -11.35 17.16
C PRO A 564 26.83 -10.92 16.60
N ALA A 565 27.49 -9.98 17.28
CA ALA A 565 28.77 -9.43 16.84
C ALA A 565 29.95 -10.41 16.95
N ASP A 566 29.82 -11.44 17.79
CA ASP A 566 30.80 -12.50 18.05
C ASP A 566 30.69 -13.68 17.06
N VAL A 567 29.56 -13.83 16.38
CA VAL A 567 29.40 -14.80 15.30
C VAL A 567 30.07 -14.24 14.06
N ASP A 568 31.38 -14.45 14.00
CA ASP A 568 32.22 -13.98 12.91
C ASP A 568 31.69 -14.49 11.56
N GLY A 569 31.62 -13.59 10.58
CA GLY A 569 30.99 -13.69 9.25
C GLY A 569 31.23 -14.95 8.40
N SER A 570 31.34 -16.12 9.01
CA SER A 570 31.42 -17.42 8.35
C SER A 570 30.07 -17.94 7.83
N SER A 571 28.96 -17.46 8.34
CA SER A 571 27.62 -17.72 7.79
C SER A 571 27.30 -16.68 6.72
N GLY A 572 27.46 -16.97 5.48
CA GLY A 572 27.39 -16.18 4.25
C GLY A 572 26.31 -15.08 4.09
N ALA A 573 25.52 -14.77 5.14
CA ALA A 573 24.44 -13.80 5.13
C ALA A 573 24.91 -12.33 5.17
N VAL A 574 26.12 -12.04 5.66
CA VAL A 574 26.68 -10.69 5.74
C VAL A 574 28.09 -10.66 5.19
N ARG A 575 28.27 -11.07 3.93
CA ARG A 575 29.52 -10.75 3.23
C ARG A 575 29.64 -9.24 3.12
N ARG A 576 30.79 -8.69 3.58
CA ARG A 576 31.21 -7.38 3.09
C ARG A 576 31.12 -7.44 1.56
N PRO A 577 30.45 -6.48 0.88
CA PRO A 577 30.68 -6.30 -0.54
C PRO A 577 32.21 -6.27 -0.72
N ALA A 578 32.71 -6.92 -1.75
CA ALA A 578 34.13 -6.84 -2.13
C ALA A 578 34.40 -5.41 -2.64
N VAL A 579 34.35 -4.45 -1.73
CA VAL A 579 34.69 -3.06 -1.97
C VAL A 579 36.07 -2.86 -1.37
N ASP A 580 36.96 -2.25 -2.12
CA ASP A 580 38.28 -1.86 -1.62
C ASP A 580 38.13 -1.01 -0.34
N PRO A 581 39.10 -1.11 0.59
CA PRO A 581 39.09 -0.29 1.80
C PRO A 581 38.92 1.20 1.47
N LEU A 582 37.96 1.86 2.13
CA LEU A 582 37.69 3.27 1.89
C LEU A 582 38.95 4.10 2.23
N ARG A 583 39.42 4.90 1.28
CA ARG A 583 40.66 5.69 1.43
C ARG A 583 40.52 6.83 2.45
N TYR A 584 39.31 7.36 2.59
CA TYR A 584 39.04 8.58 3.38
C TYR A 584 38.23 8.33 4.65
N GLN A 585 37.84 7.11 4.93
CA GLN A 585 37.05 6.75 6.11
C GLN A 585 37.62 5.50 6.78
N VAL A 586 37.90 5.61 8.08
CA VAL A 586 38.21 4.45 8.93
C VAL A 586 36.90 4.05 9.61
N ALA A 587 36.24 3.04 9.06
CA ALA A 587 34.94 2.58 9.55
C ALA A 587 35.12 1.69 10.79
N ARG A 588 35.27 2.27 11.98
CA ARG A 588 34.93 1.61 13.24
C ARG A 588 34.02 2.55 14.01
N PRO A 589 32.74 2.20 14.26
CA PRO A 589 31.91 2.99 15.15
C PRO A 589 32.53 3.03 16.53
N VAL A 590 32.69 4.23 17.09
CA VAL A 590 33.10 4.39 18.49
C VAL A 590 31.88 4.07 19.34
N VAL A 591 31.89 2.91 19.98
CA VAL A 591 30.80 2.48 20.88
C VAL A 591 30.88 3.20 22.21
N ASN A 592 29.78 3.75 22.66
CA ASN A 592 29.70 4.36 23.99
C ASN A 592 29.70 3.26 25.08
N GLN A 593 30.79 3.18 25.85
CA GLN A 593 31.01 2.13 26.85
C GLN A 593 29.92 2.11 27.93
N LYS A 594 29.21 3.21 28.16
CA LYS A 594 28.08 3.29 29.12
C LYS A 594 26.95 2.31 28.76
N TYR A 595 26.77 2.02 27.49
CA TYR A 595 25.67 1.18 26.96
C TYR A 595 26.18 -0.15 26.35
N ALA A 596 27.41 -0.57 26.71
CA ALA A 596 28.06 -1.73 26.11
C ALA A 596 27.27 -3.05 26.31
N GLU A 597 26.49 -3.17 27.38
CA GLU A 597 25.70 -4.35 27.70
C GLU A 597 24.31 -4.37 27.02
N GLU A 598 23.90 -3.30 26.37
CA GLU A 598 22.60 -3.21 25.69
C GLU A 598 22.71 -3.74 24.27
N LEU A 599 21.71 -4.55 23.85
CA LEU A 599 21.62 -5.06 22.47
C LEU A 599 21.10 -3.99 21.52
N LEU A 600 20.07 -3.30 21.97
CA LEU A 600 19.35 -2.28 21.22
C LEU A 600 18.53 -1.40 22.16
N THR A 601 18.08 -0.25 21.66
CA THR A 601 17.10 0.61 22.35
C THR A 601 15.86 0.74 21.47
N VAL A 602 14.68 0.48 22.04
CA VAL A 602 13.38 0.71 21.41
C VAL A 602 12.92 2.12 21.73
N LYS A 603 12.65 2.91 20.70
CA LYS A 603 12.09 4.26 20.80
C LYS A 603 10.69 4.25 20.22
N VAL A 604 9.70 4.70 20.98
CA VAL A 604 8.31 4.82 20.55
C VAL A 604 7.89 6.27 20.65
N ARG A 605 7.53 6.85 19.53
CA ARG A 605 6.98 8.20 19.45
C ARG A 605 5.49 8.11 19.15
N TYR A 606 4.68 8.85 19.86
CA TYR A 606 3.22 8.82 19.74
C TYR A 606 2.61 10.18 20.11
N LYS A 607 1.40 10.45 19.64
CA LYS A 607 0.57 11.58 20.08
C LYS A 607 -0.60 11.07 20.91
N ALA A 608 -0.97 11.80 21.96
CA ALA A 608 -2.26 11.57 22.61
C ALA A 608 -3.41 11.89 21.63
N PRO A 609 -4.61 11.31 21.78
CA PRO A 609 -5.70 11.47 20.81
C PRO A 609 -6.05 12.92 20.44
N SER A 610 -6.00 13.84 21.42
CA SER A 610 -6.27 15.27 21.23
C SER A 610 -5.02 16.14 21.00
N ALA A 611 -3.80 15.56 21.08
CA ALA A 611 -2.56 16.32 20.96
C ALA A 611 -2.09 16.48 19.51
N SER A 612 -1.40 17.58 19.23
CA SER A 612 -0.68 17.84 17.98
C SER A 612 0.80 17.50 18.04
N GLU A 613 1.38 17.48 19.25
CA GLU A 613 2.79 17.20 19.50
C GLU A 613 2.99 15.77 19.99
N SER A 614 4.06 15.14 19.51
CA SER A 614 4.41 13.78 19.89
C SER A 614 5.22 13.73 21.19
N GLN A 615 5.09 12.60 21.88
CA GLN A 615 5.87 12.24 23.07
C GLN A 615 6.76 11.04 22.76
N LEU A 616 7.87 10.88 23.48
CA LEU A 616 8.84 9.80 23.30
C LEU A 616 8.88 8.90 24.54
N ILE A 617 8.86 7.59 24.30
CA ILE A 617 9.19 6.56 25.30
C ILE A 617 10.39 5.78 24.79
N GLU A 618 11.36 5.50 25.65
CA GLU A 618 12.54 4.71 25.34
C GLU A 618 12.66 3.53 26.30
N GLU A 619 13.03 2.35 25.75
CA GLU A 619 13.24 1.13 26.53
C GLU A 619 14.46 0.38 25.99
N PRO A 620 15.55 0.24 26.77
CA PRO A 620 16.71 -0.55 26.36
C PRO A 620 16.44 -2.05 26.52
N MET A 621 16.91 -2.83 25.54
CA MET A 621 16.92 -4.30 25.60
C MET A 621 18.30 -4.80 25.99
N ARG A 622 18.36 -5.64 27.02
CA ARG A 622 19.57 -6.32 27.48
C ARG A 622 19.50 -7.83 27.23
N PRO A 623 20.65 -8.52 27.10
CA PRO A 623 20.68 -9.96 27.00
C PRO A 623 20.06 -10.63 28.23
N GLY A 624 19.35 -11.76 28.02
CA GLY A 624 18.78 -12.56 29.10
C GLY A 624 17.35 -12.16 29.45
N GLY A 625 16.80 -12.79 30.49
CA GLY A 625 15.40 -12.65 30.88
C GLY A 625 14.51 -13.76 30.35
N ALA A 626 13.27 -13.81 30.87
CA ALA A 626 12.25 -14.72 30.37
C ALA A 626 11.72 -14.22 29.01
N ALA A 627 11.54 -15.13 28.07
CA ALA A 627 11.05 -14.81 26.73
C ALA A 627 9.81 -15.69 26.39
N PRO A 628 8.70 -15.54 27.15
CA PRO A 628 7.55 -16.43 27.01
C PRO A 628 6.83 -16.31 25.67
N HIS A 629 7.00 -15.18 24.98
CA HIS A 629 6.27 -14.89 23.74
C HIS A 629 7.08 -15.20 22.47
N VAL A 630 8.41 -15.19 22.54
CA VAL A 630 9.29 -15.34 21.36
C VAL A 630 9.04 -16.65 20.62
N ALA A 631 8.88 -17.77 21.34
CA ALA A 631 8.73 -19.08 20.70
C ALA A 631 7.47 -19.19 19.85
N PHE A 632 6.35 -18.63 20.31
CA PHE A 632 5.11 -18.61 19.55
C PHE A 632 5.17 -17.63 18.37
N ALA A 633 5.66 -16.40 18.61
CA ALA A 633 5.84 -15.40 17.56
C ALA A 633 6.78 -15.90 16.45
N ALA A 634 7.87 -16.59 16.81
CA ALA A 634 8.78 -17.22 15.87
C ALA A 634 8.10 -18.30 15.03
N ALA A 635 7.27 -19.14 15.64
CA ALA A 635 6.54 -20.18 14.90
C ALA A 635 5.59 -19.58 13.86
N VAL A 636 4.86 -18.53 14.20
CA VAL A 636 3.96 -17.82 13.28
C VAL A 636 4.75 -17.12 12.18
N ALA A 637 5.87 -16.48 12.52
CA ALA A 637 6.72 -15.84 11.53
C ALA A 637 7.34 -16.85 10.55
N GLU A 638 7.82 -17.99 11.05
CA GLU A 638 8.36 -19.08 10.20
C GLU A 638 7.29 -19.68 9.30
N PHE A 639 6.06 -19.85 9.79
CA PHE A 639 4.93 -20.26 8.98
C PHE A 639 4.71 -19.31 7.79
N GLY A 640 4.69 -18.00 8.03
CA GLY A 640 4.57 -16.99 6.98
C GLY A 640 5.73 -17.04 5.99
N MET A 641 6.97 -17.15 6.45
CA MET A 641 8.14 -17.28 5.58
C MET A 641 8.07 -18.54 4.71
N LEU A 642 7.67 -19.68 5.25
CA LEU A 642 7.53 -20.94 4.52
C LEU A 642 6.37 -20.91 3.51
N LEU A 643 5.31 -20.17 3.78
CA LEU A 643 4.23 -19.93 2.81
C LEU A 643 4.69 -19.07 1.63
N ARG A 644 5.47 -18.02 1.89
CA ARG A 644 6.05 -17.16 0.84
C ARG A 644 7.09 -17.89 -0.01
N ASP A 645 7.78 -18.90 0.57
CA ASP A 645 8.83 -19.64 -0.13
C ASP A 645 8.22 -20.68 -1.09
N TYR A 646 8.77 -20.74 -2.30
CA TYR A 646 8.34 -21.72 -3.31
C TYR A 646 8.94 -23.09 -3.11
N GLU A 647 10.11 -23.16 -2.47
CA GLU A 647 10.79 -24.42 -2.19
C GLU A 647 10.03 -25.25 -1.14
N PRO A 648 9.92 -26.57 -1.31
CA PRO A 648 9.06 -27.40 -0.47
C PRO A 648 9.53 -27.57 0.97
N HIS A 649 10.74 -27.24 1.34
CA HIS A 649 11.34 -27.27 2.70
C HIS A 649 10.73 -28.29 3.69
N ALA A 650 10.50 -29.54 3.26
CA ALA A 650 9.75 -30.56 4.03
C ALA A 650 10.27 -30.75 5.47
N ARG A 651 11.59 -30.65 5.70
CA ARG A 651 12.18 -30.77 7.05
C ARG A 651 11.79 -29.60 7.95
N ARG A 652 11.74 -28.38 7.41
CA ARG A 652 11.34 -27.19 8.16
C ARG A 652 9.85 -27.22 8.49
N TRP A 653 8.99 -27.64 7.56
CA TRP A 653 7.57 -27.86 7.81
C TRP A 653 7.32 -28.88 8.92
N ALA A 654 8.01 -30.04 8.88
CA ALA A 654 7.89 -31.07 9.91
C ALA A 654 8.37 -30.57 11.29
N ALA A 655 9.47 -29.82 11.33
CA ALA A 655 9.98 -29.23 12.56
C ALA A 655 9.00 -28.18 13.13
N LEU A 656 8.40 -27.34 12.28
CA LEU A 656 7.40 -26.35 12.66
C LEU A 656 6.15 -27.01 13.22
N SER A 657 5.56 -28.00 12.52
CA SER A 657 4.39 -28.76 12.99
C SER A 657 4.65 -29.41 14.36
N SER A 658 5.86 -29.95 14.57
CA SER A 658 6.23 -30.52 15.88
C SER A 658 6.31 -29.47 16.99
N ARG A 659 6.88 -28.30 16.71
CA ARG A 659 7.03 -27.22 17.70
C ARG A 659 5.69 -26.61 18.11
N VAL A 660 4.80 -26.36 17.16
CA VAL A 660 3.53 -25.65 17.41
C VAL A 660 2.65 -26.36 18.43
N ARG A 661 2.68 -27.70 18.49
CA ARG A 661 1.82 -28.53 19.37
C ARG A 661 2.02 -28.31 20.86
N GLY A 662 3.12 -27.68 21.29
CA GLY A 662 3.42 -27.46 22.72
C GLY A 662 3.55 -25.98 23.09
N LEU A 663 3.31 -25.06 22.15
CA LEU A 663 3.56 -23.64 22.37
C LEU A 663 2.49 -23.00 23.25
N THR A 664 2.95 -22.04 24.06
CA THR A 664 2.16 -21.10 24.84
C THR A 664 2.62 -19.67 24.52
N GLY A 665 2.09 -18.65 25.17
CA GLY A 665 2.59 -17.28 25.09
C GLY A 665 1.69 -16.28 24.38
N ALA A 666 0.81 -16.71 23.46
CA ALA A 666 -0.14 -15.81 22.82
C ALA A 666 -1.44 -16.52 22.45
N GLY A 667 -2.52 -15.78 22.26
CA GLY A 667 -3.84 -16.29 21.91
C GLY A 667 -4.48 -17.19 22.95
N SER A 668 -5.69 -17.65 22.71
CA SER A 668 -6.34 -18.70 23.50
C SER A 668 -5.81 -20.09 23.12
N ALA A 669 -6.12 -21.12 23.91
CA ALA A 669 -5.78 -22.50 23.56
C ALA A 669 -6.41 -22.90 22.20
N ALA A 670 -7.66 -22.49 21.95
CA ALA A 670 -8.35 -22.74 20.68
C ALA A 670 -7.68 -22.04 19.49
N ASP A 671 -7.18 -20.80 19.66
CA ASP A 671 -6.48 -20.08 18.58
C ASP A 671 -5.16 -20.80 18.23
N ARG A 672 -4.44 -21.32 19.23
CA ARG A 672 -3.19 -22.06 19.00
C ARG A 672 -3.42 -23.44 18.36
N GLU A 673 -4.48 -24.13 18.74
CA GLU A 673 -4.88 -25.39 18.12
C GLU A 673 -5.26 -25.18 16.65
N ALA A 674 -6.12 -24.19 16.36
CA ALA A 674 -6.49 -23.82 15.00
C ALA A 674 -5.27 -23.41 14.15
N PHE A 675 -4.29 -22.71 14.75
CA PHE A 675 -3.04 -22.40 14.06
C PHE A 675 -2.23 -23.66 13.74
N GLY A 676 -2.16 -24.62 14.65
CA GLY A 676 -1.51 -25.91 14.41
C GLY A 676 -2.13 -26.68 13.24
N GLU A 677 -3.46 -26.69 13.13
CA GLU A 677 -4.19 -27.28 12.00
C GLU A 677 -3.84 -26.60 10.66
N LEU A 678 -3.71 -25.26 10.65
CA LEU A 678 -3.30 -24.52 9.45
C LEU A 678 -1.86 -24.85 9.04
N VAL A 679 -0.95 -25.01 10.00
CA VAL A 679 0.44 -25.42 9.73
C VAL A 679 0.47 -26.81 9.10
N ASP A 680 -0.29 -27.78 9.65
CA ASP A 680 -0.35 -29.15 9.12
C ASP A 680 -1.00 -29.18 7.72
N ALA A 681 -2.06 -28.40 7.48
CA ALA A 681 -2.71 -28.28 6.17
C ALA A 681 -1.74 -27.71 5.12
N ALA A 682 -1.03 -26.62 5.44
CA ALA A 682 -0.05 -26.02 4.56
C ALA A 682 1.11 -26.96 4.24
N ALA A 683 1.63 -27.67 5.25
CA ALA A 683 2.67 -28.67 5.08
C ALA A 683 2.23 -29.80 4.12
N GLY A 684 0.98 -30.27 4.26
CA GLY A 684 0.39 -31.26 3.38
C GLY A 684 0.33 -30.77 1.91
N LEU A 685 -0.16 -29.57 1.69
CA LEU A 685 -0.27 -28.98 0.35
C LEU A 685 1.10 -28.72 -0.30
N LYS A 686 2.10 -28.23 0.45
CA LYS A 686 3.47 -28.03 -0.05
C LYS A 686 4.15 -29.35 -0.43
N ASN A 687 3.88 -30.44 0.31
CA ASN A 687 4.44 -31.76 0.00
C ASN A 687 3.78 -32.44 -1.22
N GLN A 688 2.52 -32.13 -1.55
CA GLN A 688 1.82 -32.66 -2.72
C GLN A 688 2.28 -32.02 -4.04
N ARG A 689 2.94 -30.87 -4.02
CA ARG A 689 3.47 -30.20 -5.20
C ARG A 689 4.85 -30.72 -5.67
N ARG A 690 5.25 -31.92 -5.22
CA ARG A 690 6.47 -32.61 -5.67
C ARG A 690 6.36 -33.24 -7.06
#